data_0f8249ca2f15bd24c7d05a1bbe5dcc2f
#
_entry.id   0f8249ca2f15bd24c7d05a1bbe5dcc2f
#
_cell.length_a   1.000
_cell.length_b   1.000
_cell.length_c   1.000
_cell.angle_alpha   90.00
_cell.angle_beta   90.00
_cell.angle_gamma   90.00
#
_symmetry.space_group_name_H-M   'P 1'
#
loop_
_entity.id
_entity.type
_entity.pdbx_description
1 polymer ?
#
loop_
_entity_poly.entity_id
_entity_poly.type
_entity_poly.pdbx_seq_one_letter_code
_entity_poly.pdbx_strand_id
1 'polypeptide(L)'
;KSITSITDTLFSQQEIFPNIRAWNAETPNTYTLVVSTFDAQGKPLESFTHLFGFRTVEMRNGMQMINGKAVLFKGVNRHEHDPHKGRTISIASMIHDIQLMKQFNLNGVRNCHYPNYSAWYELCTEFGLYMVDEANIESHGMMDHKDGTLANYPDWERPFMGRMSRMIARDRNYSAIVTWSMGNESGYGKHFETLYDYTKKIDPTRPVQYEGGGYDAKSDIYCPMYARIWSLRRHINQRDKRPLIMCEYAHAMGNSVGNFQDYWDLIYKYDQLQGGFIWVDQTFAIKDKNNRDIWAFGGDMGFVGIVNDSNFCANGLVAADRSLHPHIYEVKKVLQYIHFEPVAFTPNKIKVSNRHDFIGLEGYTLRWAVECDGKAIQGGEMDFPVITPGSSANIELALKALPADGKEYFLTLRAFTKHEAPLIPKGHEVAIEQWILPTTQIAGKVQPANSTLATDRNNEAITLKGNNFQIAFSTQNGEMTELIYHGKNLIKEGLQPNFWRPLTDNDIPNGHLNRCATWKTAGKDAKLENLEVTEKQQIVIVTATYKMEAQGSTLQTIYDIHPDGAVRVSMHFTPGKQALSEMPRLGMRMILPAEYEMMSWLGRGPQENYADRKTGALIGLYNATVWEQFHPYVRAQETANHCDVRWIALRNAAGEGLLVTGEDPLSVSAWNFPMEDIEYRPSQVERRHGGSILKKDIIWLNIDHQQMGVGGDNTWGAQVHPEYTITPHEWKYSFTLQPLGAKDDAAEQAHQCWF
;
A
#
# COMPACT_ATOMS: atom_id res chain seq x y z
N LYS A 1 15.49 -1.80 -58.55
CA LYS A 1 16.70 -1.12 -58.05
C LYS A 1 17.75 -2.18 -57.72
N SER A 2 18.98 -2.06 -58.22
CA SER A 2 20.08 -2.96 -57.82
C SER A 2 20.56 -2.53 -56.45
N ILE A 3 20.72 -3.47 -55.56
CA ILE A 3 21.28 -3.22 -54.19
C ILE A 3 22.79 -3.15 -54.37
N THR A 4 23.37 -1.99 -54.11
CA THR A 4 24.83 -1.78 -54.17
C THR A 4 25.49 -1.75 -52.80
N SER A 5 24.69 -1.64 -51.73
CA SER A 5 25.11 -1.67 -50.33
C SER A 5 23.94 -2.19 -49.43
N ILE A 6 24.32 -2.85 -48.36
CA ILE A 6 23.30 -3.28 -47.34
C ILE A 6 22.64 -2.10 -46.62
N THR A 7 23.15 -0.88 -46.83
CA THR A 7 22.60 0.35 -46.21
C THR A 7 21.70 1.13 -47.20
N ASP A 8 21.52 0.64 -48.42
CA ASP A 8 20.70 1.32 -49.44
C ASP A 8 19.21 1.34 -49.02
N THR A 9 18.59 2.52 -49.13
CA THR A 9 17.14 2.63 -49.02
C THR A 9 16.50 2.20 -50.35
N LEU A 10 15.86 1.04 -50.37
CA LEU A 10 15.21 0.47 -51.53
C LEU A 10 13.90 1.16 -51.88
N PHE A 11 13.17 1.53 -50.85
CA PHE A 11 11.84 2.13 -50.97
C PHE A 11 11.58 3.09 -49.79
N SER A 12 10.97 4.25 -50.10
CA SER A 12 10.49 5.21 -49.15
C SER A 12 9.20 5.83 -49.67
N GLN A 13 8.15 5.77 -48.86
CA GLN A 13 6.83 6.32 -49.23
C GLN A 13 6.23 7.01 -48.01
N GLN A 14 5.53 8.09 -48.22
CA GLN A 14 4.70 8.77 -47.23
C GLN A 14 3.24 8.73 -47.71
N GLU A 15 2.35 8.31 -46.79
CA GLU A 15 0.92 8.23 -47.05
C GLU A 15 0.14 8.96 -45.97
N ILE A 16 -0.97 9.58 -46.36
CA ILE A 16 -1.93 10.20 -45.44
C ILE A 16 -3.14 9.28 -45.33
N PHE A 17 -3.39 8.80 -44.14
CA PHE A 17 -4.55 7.97 -43.85
C PHE A 17 -5.66 8.83 -43.20
N PRO A 18 -6.74 9.17 -43.91
CA PRO A 18 -7.86 9.89 -43.32
C PRO A 18 -8.65 8.97 -42.36
N ASN A 19 -9.32 9.57 -41.38
CA ASN A 19 -10.24 8.88 -40.46
C ASN A 19 -9.62 7.76 -39.63
N ILE A 20 -8.33 7.88 -39.30
CA ILE A 20 -7.69 6.94 -38.34
C ILE A 20 -8.24 7.16 -36.94
N ARG A 21 -8.33 6.09 -36.15
CA ARG A 21 -8.52 6.16 -34.70
C ARG A 21 -7.15 6.15 -34.06
N ALA A 22 -6.86 7.22 -33.29
CA ALA A 22 -5.59 7.36 -32.62
C ALA A 22 -5.42 6.30 -31.51
N TRP A 23 -4.18 5.86 -31.32
CA TRP A 23 -3.77 4.96 -30.24
C TRP A 23 -3.45 5.77 -28.98
N ASN A 24 -3.91 5.28 -27.82
CA ASN A 24 -3.50 5.71 -26.49
C ASN A 24 -3.72 4.56 -25.51
N ALA A 25 -3.27 4.71 -24.26
CA ALA A 25 -3.39 3.62 -23.26
C ALA A 25 -4.83 3.29 -22.84
N GLU A 26 -5.79 4.23 -23.01
CA GLU A 26 -7.21 4.00 -22.69
C GLU A 26 -7.95 3.35 -23.87
N THR A 27 -7.59 3.69 -25.10
CA THR A 27 -8.15 3.15 -26.35
C THR A 27 -7.02 2.76 -27.31
N PRO A 28 -6.41 1.58 -27.15
CA PRO A 28 -5.27 1.14 -27.94
C PRO A 28 -5.69 0.67 -29.34
N ASN A 29 -6.10 1.63 -30.20
CA ASN A 29 -6.48 1.33 -31.56
C ASN A 29 -5.24 0.98 -32.39
N THR A 30 -5.15 -0.26 -32.85
CA THR A 30 -4.01 -0.77 -33.61
C THR A 30 -4.36 -1.03 -35.05
N TYR A 31 -3.32 -1.03 -35.90
CA TYR A 31 -3.33 -1.35 -37.32
C TYR A 31 -2.21 -2.33 -37.62
N THR A 32 -2.38 -3.17 -38.61
CA THR A 32 -1.35 -4.10 -39.06
C THR A 32 -0.74 -3.63 -40.36
N LEU A 33 0.56 -3.33 -40.33
CA LEU A 33 1.35 -3.15 -41.54
C LEU A 33 1.73 -4.52 -42.09
N VAL A 34 1.43 -4.78 -43.35
CA VAL A 34 1.88 -5.98 -44.05
C VAL A 34 2.82 -5.55 -45.18
N VAL A 35 4.04 -6.08 -45.17
CA VAL A 35 5.01 -5.83 -46.22
C VAL A 35 5.34 -7.14 -46.91
N SER A 36 5.13 -7.21 -48.25
CA SER A 36 5.42 -8.39 -49.03
C SER A 36 6.42 -8.08 -50.13
N THR A 37 7.36 -8.94 -50.32
CA THR A 37 8.33 -8.88 -51.41
C THR A 37 8.01 -9.93 -52.48
N PHE A 38 8.27 -9.60 -53.72
CA PHE A 38 7.98 -10.45 -54.87
C PHE A 38 9.21 -10.55 -55.76
N ASP A 39 9.37 -11.66 -56.45
CA ASP A 39 10.37 -11.78 -57.50
C ASP A 39 9.94 -11.01 -58.76
N ALA A 40 10.80 -11.01 -59.79
CA ALA A 40 10.53 -10.33 -61.07
C ALA A 40 9.33 -10.92 -61.85
N GLN A 41 8.89 -12.12 -61.51
CA GLN A 41 7.74 -12.80 -62.09
C GLN A 41 6.47 -12.65 -61.27
N GLY A 42 6.51 -11.87 -60.18
CA GLY A 42 5.37 -11.62 -59.32
C GLY A 42 5.04 -12.72 -58.33
N LYS A 43 5.94 -13.69 -58.11
CA LYS A 43 5.80 -14.73 -57.11
C LYS A 43 6.22 -14.16 -55.74
N PRO A 44 5.41 -14.38 -54.69
CA PRO A 44 5.76 -13.92 -53.34
C PRO A 44 7.04 -14.60 -52.84
N LEU A 45 7.98 -13.80 -52.34
CA LEU A 45 9.22 -14.25 -51.72
C LEU A 45 9.10 -14.30 -50.21
N GLU A 46 8.63 -13.20 -49.61
CA GLU A 46 8.55 -13.04 -48.15
C GLU A 46 7.44 -12.06 -47.80
N SER A 47 6.80 -12.26 -46.68
CA SER A 47 5.89 -11.29 -46.06
C SER A 47 6.14 -11.20 -44.59
N PHE A 48 6.14 -10.00 -44.04
CA PHE A 48 6.16 -9.77 -42.61
C PHE A 48 5.08 -8.77 -42.20
N THR A 49 4.69 -8.85 -40.94
CA THR A 49 3.68 -7.97 -40.35
C THR A 49 4.26 -7.21 -39.16
N HIS A 50 3.71 -6.03 -38.92
CA HIS A 50 4.02 -5.25 -37.73
C HIS A 50 2.75 -4.59 -37.20
N LEU A 51 2.49 -4.76 -35.89
CA LEU A 51 1.37 -4.13 -35.19
C LEU A 51 1.78 -2.73 -34.74
N PHE A 52 1.00 -1.71 -35.05
CA PHE A 52 1.28 -0.34 -34.64
C PHE A 52 -0.01 0.47 -34.43
N GLY A 53 0.10 1.61 -33.73
CA GLY A 53 -0.97 2.58 -33.57
C GLY A 53 -0.50 3.98 -33.99
N PHE A 54 -1.40 4.76 -34.56
CA PHE A 54 -1.14 6.16 -34.87
C PHE A 54 -1.28 7.02 -33.63
N ARG A 55 -0.26 7.76 -33.27
CA ARG A 55 -0.27 8.69 -32.13
C ARG A 55 0.72 9.83 -32.35
N THR A 56 0.55 10.92 -31.62
CA THR A 56 1.57 11.96 -31.48
C THR A 56 2.14 11.93 -30.06
N VAL A 57 3.43 12.23 -29.94
CA VAL A 57 4.12 12.50 -28.65
C VAL A 57 4.84 13.82 -28.84
N GLU A 58 4.65 14.75 -27.92
CA GLU A 58 5.27 16.07 -27.99
C GLU A 58 5.53 16.63 -26.59
N MET A 59 6.54 17.51 -26.48
CA MET A 59 6.76 18.32 -25.31
C MET A 59 6.15 19.70 -25.54
N ARG A 60 5.16 20.11 -24.74
CA ARG A 60 4.48 21.39 -24.89
C ARG A 60 4.11 21.99 -23.53
N ASN A 61 4.45 23.26 -23.34
CA ASN A 61 4.16 24.02 -22.12
C ASN A 61 4.71 23.37 -20.82
N GLY A 62 5.85 22.70 -20.92
CA GLY A 62 6.43 22.00 -19.77
C GLY A 62 5.75 20.69 -19.41
N MET A 63 5.03 20.08 -20.34
CA MET A 63 4.34 18.80 -20.16
C MET A 63 4.60 17.87 -21.33
N GLN A 64 4.64 16.57 -21.06
CA GLN A 64 4.61 15.54 -22.06
C GLN A 64 3.17 15.30 -22.50
N MET A 65 2.92 15.42 -23.80
CA MET A 65 1.60 15.30 -24.38
C MET A 65 1.50 14.03 -25.23
N ILE A 66 0.39 13.33 -25.12
CA ILE A 66 0.00 12.23 -26.01
C ILE A 66 -1.29 12.66 -26.73
N ASN A 67 -1.27 12.64 -28.06
CA ASN A 67 -2.40 13.11 -28.88
C ASN A 67 -2.95 14.47 -28.42
N GLY A 68 -2.05 15.39 -28.04
CA GLY A 68 -2.40 16.73 -27.58
C GLY A 68 -2.95 16.84 -26.16
N LYS A 69 -2.96 15.76 -25.37
CA LYS A 69 -3.36 15.75 -23.96
C LYS A 69 -2.14 15.56 -23.05
N ALA A 70 -2.06 16.33 -21.98
CA ALA A 70 -1.09 16.11 -20.91
C ALA A 70 -1.53 14.92 -20.07
N VAL A 71 -0.86 13.79 -20.22
CA VAL A 71 -1.23 12.55 -19.51
C VAL A 71 -0.50 12.45 -18.18
N LEU A 72 -1.14 11.80 -17.20
CA LEU A 72 -0.49 11.41 -15.94
C LEU A 72 0.06 9.99 -16.09
N PHE A 73 1.34 9.80 -15.77
CA PHE A 73 1.97 8.49 -15.75
C PHE A 73 1.73 7.79 -14.41
N LYS A 74 0.76 6.90 -14.40
CA LYS A 74 0.41 5.99 -13.30
C LYS A 74 1.15 4.69 -13.52
N GLY A 75 2.48 4.73 -13.36
CA GLY A 75 3.37 3.70 -13.86
C GLY A 75 3.98 2.81 -12.77
N VAL A 76 4.56 1.70 -13.23
CA VAL A 76 5.42 0.81 -12.46
C VAL A 76 6.72 0.54 -13.20
N ASN A 77 7.79 0.31 -12.47
CA ASN A 77 9.00 -0.30 -13.00
C ASN A 77 8.77 -1.81 -13.19
N ARG A 78 9.44 -2.45 -14.14
CA ARG A 78 9.30 -3.88 -14.38
C ARG A 78 10.62 -4.51 -14.84
N HIS A 79 11.04 -5.51 -14.06
CA HIS A 79 12.09 -6.44 -14.49
C HIS A 79 11.50 -7.67 -15.20
N GLU A 80 12.19 -8.19 -16.21
CA GLU A 80 11.90 -9.50 -16.79
C GLU A 80 12.42 -10.58 -15.87
N HIS A 81 11.52 -11.16 -15.05
CA HIS A 81 11.90 -12.14 -14.05
C HIS A 81 10.79 -13.16 -13.77
N ASP A 82 11.18 -14.42 -13.69
CA ASP A 82 10.37 -15.56 -13.25
C ASP A 82 11.05 -16.15 -12.00
N PRO A 83 10.32 -16.45 -10.92
CA PRO A 83 10.93 -16.89 -9.66
C PRO A 83 11.64 -18.25 -9.75
N HIS A 84 11.37 -19.05 -10.78
CA HIS A 84 11.97 -20.37 -10.98
C HIS A 84 12.91 -20.44 -12.19
N LYS A 85 12.73 -19.55 -13.18
CA LYS A 85 13.44 -19.57 -14.47
C LYS A 85 14.36 -18.36 -14.67
N GLY A 86 14.41 -17.45 -13.70
CA GLY A 86 15.20 -16.24 -13.77
C GLY A 86 14.76 -15.30 -14.89
N ARG A 87 15.66 -14.95 -15.79
CA ARG A 87 15.39 -14.02 -16.90
C ARG A 87 14.59 -14.60 -18.06
N THR A 88 14.21 -15.88 -17.99
CA THR A 88 13.40 -16.54 -19.03
C THR A 88 11.94 -16.45 -18.68
N ILE A 89 11.20 -15.55 -19.30
CA ILE A 89 9.79 -15.31 -19.07
C ILE A 89 8.92 -15.79 -20.24
N SER A 90 7.66 -16.09 -19.96
CA SER A 90 6.68 -16.52 -20.96
C SER A 90 5.78 -15.38 -21.40
N ILE A 91 5.20 -15.50 -22.62
CA ILE A 91 4.14 -14.59 -23.10
C ILE A 91 2.96 -14.54 -22.11
N ALA A 92 2.56 -15.67 -21.55
CA ALA A 92 1.48 -15.74 -20.57
C ALA A 92 1.79 -14.92 -19.31
N SER A 93 3.05 -14.96 -18.81
CA SER A 93 3.48 -14.13 -17.68
C SER A 93 3.43 -12.63 -18.02
N MET A 94 3.85 -12.24 -19.23
CA MET A 94 3.78 -10.85 -19.69
C MET A 94 2.34 -10.35 -19.78
N ILE A 95 1.42 -11.15 -20.33
CA ILE A 95 -0.01 -10.82 -20.41
C ILE A 95 -0.59 -10.67 -19.01
N HIS A 96 -0.22 -11.54 -18.08
CA HIS A 96 -0.67 -11.46 -16.69
C HIS A 96 -0.16 -10.19 -16.00
N ASP A 97 1.10 -9.79 -16.21
CA ASP A 97 1.64 -8.52 -15.70
C ASP A 97 0.81 -7.32 -16.23
N ILE A 98 0.51 -7.28 -17.54
CA ILE A 98 -0.32 -6.23 -18.14
C ILE A 98 -1.74 -6.25 -17.58
N GLN A 99 -2.34 -7.43 -17.40
CA GLN A 99 -3.67 -7.60 -16.82
C GLN A 99 -3.75 -6.98 -15.43
N LEU A 100 -2.77 -7.26 -14.56
CA LEU A 100 -2.68 -6.68 -13.24
C LEU A 100 -2.55 -5.15 -13.32
N MET A 101 -1.66 -4.63 -14.16
CA MET A 101 -1.51 -3.19 -14.34
C MET A 101 -2.86 -2.54 -14.73
N LYS A 102 -3.56 -3.08 -15.71
CA LYS A 102 -4.86 -2.55 -16.18
C LYS A 102 -5.94 -2.62 -15.09
N GLN A 103 -6.02 -3.72 -14.34
CA GLN A 103 -7.03 -3.91 -13.30
C GLN A 103 -6.78 -3.07 -12.03
N PHE A 104 -5.54 -2.60 -11.84
CA PHE A 104 -5.16 -1.75 -10.70
C PHE A 104 -4.90 -0.29 -11.09
N ASN A 105 -5.53 0.19 -12.18
CA ASN A 105 -5.51 1.60 -12.63
C ASN A 105 -4.14 2.11 -13.08
N LEU A 106 -3.19 1.23 -13.39
CA LEU A 106 -1.88 1.57 -13.93
C LEU A 106 -1.95 1.71 -15.46
N ASN A 107 -1.25 2.70 -16.02
CA ASN A 107 -1.27 3.00 -17.47
C ASN A 107 0.12 3.02 -18.11
N GLY A 108 1.18 2.81 -17.34
CA GLY A 108 2.53 2.93 -17.82
C GLY A 108 3.52 1.94 -17.20
N VAL A 109 4.59 1.66 -17.93
CA VAL A 109 5.68 0.78 -17.50
C VAL A 109 7.03 1.37 -17.92
N ARG A 110 8.03 1.32 -17.03
CA ARG A 110 9.43 1.54 -17.36
C ARG A 110 10.15 0.20 -17.42
N ASN A 111 10.82 -0.05 -18.55
CA ASN A 111 11.63 -1.24 -18.75
C ASN A 111 12.96 -1.08 -18.01
N CYS A 112 12.97 -1.30 -16.72
CA CYS A 112 14.19 -1.15 -15.91
C CYS A 112 15.03 -2.45 -15.98
N HIS A 113 16.32 -2.41 -16.19
CA HIS A 113 17.15 -1.30 -16.70
C HIS A 113 17.80 -1.77 -18.02
N TYR A 114 16.99 -2.28 -18.93
CA TYR A 114 17.42 -2.87 -20.21
C TYR A 114 16.24 -3.04 -21.16
N PRO A 115 16.51 -3.05 -22.49
CA PRO A 115 15.48 -3.40 -23.46
C PRO A 115 14.96 -4.82 -23.23
N ASN A 116 13.63 -4.95 -23.16
CA ASN A 116 12.95 -6.21 -22.87
C ASN A 116 12.83 -7.13 -24.11
N TYR A 117 12.25 -8.31 -23.92
CA TYR A 117 11.90 -9.24 -24.99
C TYR A 117 10.92 -8.59 -25.96
N SER A 118 11.11 -8.76 -27.27
CA SER A 118 10.36 -8.02 -28.32
C SER A 118 8.84 -8.19 -28.23
N ALA A 119 8.34 -9.36 -27.80
CA ALA A 119 6.92 -9.58 -27.63
C ALA A 119 6.31 -8.64 -26.56
N TRP A 120 7.08 -8.19 -25.58
CA TRP A 120 6.61 -7.23 -24.56
C TRP A 120 6.13 -5.92 -25.19
N TYR A 121 6.84 -5.42 -26.17
CA TYR A 121 6.49 -4.16 -26.87
C TYR A 121 5.22 -4.28 -27.70
N GLU A 122 5.03 -5.44 -28.37
CA GLU A 122 3.79 -5.73 -29.10
C GLU A 122 2.60 -5.80 -28.15
N LEU A 123 2.74 -6.54 -27.05
CA LEU A 123 1.69 -6.67 -26.03
C LEU A 123 1.34 -5.33 -25.37
N CYS A 124 2.32 -4.50 -25.03
CA CYS A 124 2.07 -3.15 -24.53
C CYS A 124 1.39 -2.25 -25.56
N THR A 125 1.70 -2.43 -26.84
CA THR A 125 1.01 -1.72 -27.94
C THR A 125 -0.42 -2.23 -28.10
N GLU A 126 -0.64 -3.53 -28.08
CA GLU A 126 -1.94 -4.18 -28.23
C GLU A 126 -2.89 -3.84 -27.08
N PHE A 127 -2.41 -3.95 -25.83
CA PHE A 127 -3.26 -3.77 -24.64
C PHE A 127 -3.26 -2.35 -24.06
N GLY A 128 -2.43 -1.46 -24.58
CA GLY A 128 -2.41 -0.04 -24.22
C GLY A 128 -1.71 0.26 -22.88
N LEU A 129 -0.37 0.27 -22.92
CA LEU A 129 0.47 0.82 -21.85
C LEU A 129 1.44 1.83 -22.43
N TYR A 130 1.63 2.97 -21.77
CA TYR A 130 2.71 3.90 -22.07
C TYR A 130 4.03 3.34 -21.59
N MET A 131 5.04 3.36 -22.44
CA MET A 131 6.33 2.74 -22.13
C MET A 131 7.46 3.76 -22.13
N VAL A 132 8.28 3.68 -21.09
CA VAL A 132 9.64 4.22 -21.07
C VAL A 132 10.58 3.08 -21.42
N ASP A 133 11.20 3.14 -22.60
CA ASP A 133 12.17 2.14 -23.04
C ASP A 133 13.57 2.59 -22.69
N GLU A 134 14.33 1.73 -21.98
CA GLU A 134 15.60 2.10 -21.35
C GLU A 134 16.78 1.31 -21.89
N ALA A 135 17.83 2.05 -22.21
CA ALA A 135 19.09 1.46 -22.64
C ALA A 135 19.78 0.75 -21.47
N ASN A 136 20.37 -0.42 -21.74
CA ASN A 136 21.10 -1.20 -20.72
C ASN A 136 22.45 -0.56 -20.35
N ILE A 137 22.39 0.66 -19.85
CA ILE A 137 23.52 1.41 -19.30
C ILE A 137 23.29 1.55 -17.80
N GLU A 138 23.97 0.72 -17.04
CA GLU A 138 23.92 0.67 -15.58
C GLU A 138 25.34 0.48 -15.07
N SER A 139 25.83 1.39 -14.24
CA SER A 139 27.16 1.30 -13.64
C SER A 139 27.19 1.92 -12.23
N HIS A 140 26.18 1.59 -11.41
CA HIS A 140 25.96 2.15 -10.07
C HIS A 140 27.22 2.09 -9.20
N GLY A 141 27.92 0.95 -9.16
CA GLY A 141 29.17 0.81 -8.40
C GLY A 141 30.32 1.72 -8.84
N MET A 142 30.22 2.36 -10.03
CA MET A 142 31.20 3.31 -10.58
C MET A 142 30.64 4.75 -10.66
N MET A 143 29.44 5.00 -10.19
CA MET A 143 28.75 6.29 -10.30
C MET A 143 29.54 7.41 -9.62
N ASP A 144 30.04 7.16 -8.41
CA ASP A 144 30.79 8.09 -7.58
C ASP A 144 32.25 7.66 -7.38
N HIS A 145 32.81 6.89 -8.35
CA HIS A 145 34.18 6.43 -8.24
C HIS A 145 35.16 7.63 -8.21
N LYS A 146 36.24 7.52 -7.44
CA LYS A 146 37.26 8.59 -7.25
C LYS A 146 37.86 9.12 -8.54
N ASP A 147 37.93 8.29 -9.59
CA ASP A 147 38.46 8.63 -10.92
C ASP A 147 37.35 9.11 -11.88
N GLY A 148 36.12 9.27 -11.38
CA GLY A 148 34.94 9.71 -12.13
C GLY A 148 34.07 8.57 -12.65
N THR A 149 32.92 8.93 -13.24
CA THR A 149 32.00 7.97 -13.85
C THR A 149 32.49 7.47 -15.22
N LEU A 150 32.08 6.26 -15.59
CA LEU A 150 32.34 5.68 -16.93
C LEU A 150 31.76 6.57 -18.06
N ALA A 151 30.78 7.42 -17.76
CA ALA A 151 30.20 8.38 -18.72
C ALA A 151 31.18 9.42 -19.26
N ASN A 152 32.39 9.53 -18.67
CA ASN A 152 33.46 10.45 -19.09
C ASN A 152 34.73 9.73 -19.62
N TYR A 153 34.81 8.40 -19.51
CA TYR A 153 35.96 7.66 -20.00
C TYR A 153 35.91 7.45 -21.52
N PRO A 154 36.88 7.90 -22.31
CA PRO A 154 36.83 7.85 -23.77
C PRO A 154 36.54 6.44 -24.34
N ASP A 155 37.10 5.40 -23.74
CA ASP A 155 36.93 4.01 -24.19
C ASP A 155 35.49 3.51 -24.03
N TRP A 156 34.67 4.18 -23.23
CA TRP A 156 33.28 3.82 -22.98
C TRP A 156 32.27 4.53 -23.87
N GLU A 157 32.64 5.53 -24.64
CA GLU A 157 31.75 6.22 -25.57
C GLU A 157 31.08 5.26 -26.57
N ARG A 158 31.89 4.40 -27.19
CA ARG A 158 31.38 3.41 -28.15
C ARG A 158 30.43 2.37 -27.53
N PRO A 159 30.71 1.77 -26.35
CA PRO A 159 29.75 0.95 -25.62
C PRO A 159 28.44 1.64 -25.29
N PHE A 160 28.45 2.88 -24.80
CA PHE A 160 27.25 3.67 -24.51
C PHE A 160 26.42 3.89 -25.78
N MET A 161 27.05 4.43 -26.84
CA MET A 161 26.41 4.68 -28.13
C MET A 161 25.82 3.40 -28.73
N GLY A 162 26.55 2.29 -28.65
CA GLY A 162 26.12 1.01 -29.21
C GLY A 162 24.86 0.47 -28.54
N ARG A 163 24.68 0.65 -27.21
CA ARG A 163 23.48 0.24 -26.49
C ARG A 163 22.27 1.07 -26.91
N MET A 164 22.39 2.38 -26.85
CA MET A 164 21.30 3.30 -27.20
C MET A 164 20.87 3.16 -28.65
N SER A 165 21.82 3.14 -29.58
CA SER A 165 21.53 3.07 -31.01
C SER A 165 20.84 1.77 -31.44
N ARG A 166 21.24 0.63 -30.84
CA ARG A 166 20.60 -0.67 -31.10
C ARG A 166 19.19 -0.75 -30.55
N MET A 167 18.95 -0.23 -29.33
CA MET A 167 17.63 -0.13 -28.73
C MET A 167 16.69 0.66 -29.67
N ILE A 168 17.06 1.88 -30.02
CA ILE A 168 16.23 2.72 -30.90
C ILE A 168 16.00 2.04 -32.25
N ALA A 169 17.04 1.45 -32.87
CA ALA A 169 16.92 0.79 -34.16
C ALA A 169 15.94 -0.39 -34.14
N ARG A 170 15.91 -1.17 -33.05
CA ARG A 170 15.02 -2.30 -32.86
C ARG A 170 13.60 -1.86 -32.54
N ASP A 171 13.41 -0.86 -31.63
CA ASP A 171 12.17 -0.69 -30.90
C ASP A 171 11.34 0.53 -31.35
N ARG A 172 11.91 1.47 -32.12
CA ARG A 172 11.27 2.75 -32.49
C ARG A 172 9.90 2.63 -33.18
N ASN A 173 9.57 1.48 -33.74
CA ASN A 173 8.30 1.29 -34.44
C ASN A 173 7.13 0.92 -33.50
N TYR A 174 7.39 0.60 -32.25
CA TYR A 174 6.32 0.28 -31.28
C TYR A 174 5.66 1.54 -30.75
N SER A 175 4.32 1.58 -30.85
CA SER A 175 3.54 2.76 -30.46
C SER A 175 3.47 2.97 -28.96
N ALA A 176 3.63 1.90 -28.17
CA ALA A 176 3.68 1.96 -26.72
C ALA A 176 4.82 2.84 -26.19
N ILE A 177 5.96 2.88 -26.88
CA ILE A 177 7.11 3.69 -26.45
C ILE A 177 6.80 5.17 -26.63
N VAL A 178 6.73 5.90 -25.53
CA VAL A 178 6.45 7.34 -25.49
C VAL A 178 7.63 8.16 -24.97
N THR A 179 8.63 7.52 -24.39
CA THR A 179 9.84 8.14 -23.85
C THR A 179 11.03 7.21 -24.04
N TRP A 180 12.18 7.76 -24.41
CA TRP A 180 13.46 7.08 -24.42
C TRP A 180 14.24 7.38 -23.13
N SER A 181 14.76 6.36 -22.47
CA SER A 181 15.66 6.52 -21.32
C SER A 181 17.07 6.11 -21.70
N MET A 182 18.04 6.96 -21.38
CA MET A 182 19.44 6.75 -21.76
C MET A 182 20.16 5.75 -20.86
N GLY A 183 19.56 5.32 -19.77
CA GLY A 183 20.13 4.36 -18.82
C GLY A 183 19.73 4.68 -17.39
N ASN A 184 20.42 4.04 -16.44
CA ASN A 184 20.17 4.11 -15.02
C ASN A 184 21.49 4.25 -14.24
N GLU A 185 21.49 5.03 -13.15
CA GLU A 185 22.47 5.11 -12.07
C GLU A 185 23.96 4.93 -12.51
N SER A 186 24.36 5.68 -13.53
CA SER A 186 25.71 5.60 -14.11
C SER A 186 26.50 6.92 -13.96
N GLY A 187 26.06 7.82 -13.09
CA GLY A 187 26.57 9.17 -12.98
C GLY A 187 26.21 10.01 -14.21
N TYR A 188 26.70 11.24 -14.31
CA TYR A 188 26.47 12.09 -15.47
C TYR A 188 27.77 12.52 -16.13
N GLY A 189 27.80 12.53 -17.47
CA GLY A 189 28.97 12.92 -18.21
C GLY A 189 28.73 13.08 -19.70
N LYS A 190 29.82 13.35 -20.44
CA LYS A 190 29.80 13.70 -21.85
C LYS A 190 29.11 12.65 -22.74
N HIS A 191 29.18 11.37 -22.38
CA HIS A 191 28.58 10.33 -23.20
C HIS A 191 27.05 10.43 -23.19
N PHE A 192 26.42 10.78 -22.05
CA PHE A 192 24.99 11.02 -21.99
C PHE A 192 24.55 12.22 -22.84
N GLU A 193 25.36 13.28 -22.89
CA GLU A 193 25.08 14.42 -23.78
C GLU A 193 25.12 13.99 -25.26
N THR A 194 26.11 13.16 -25.63
CA THR A 194 26.24 12.57 -26.97
C THR A 194 25.06 11.66 -27.31
N LEU A 195 24.61 10.83 -26.36
CA LEU A 195 23.42 9.98 -26.51
C LEU A 195 22.14 10.80 -26.74
N TYR A 196 21.96 11.87 -25.98
CA TYR A 196 20.83 12.75 -26.14
C TYR A 196 20.77 13.36 -27.55
N ASP A 197 21.89 13.95 -28.01
CA ASP A 197 22.00 14.56 -29.34
C ASP A 197 21.77 13.56 -30.45
N TYR A 198 22.33 12.35 -30.31
CA TYR A 198 22.11 11.25 -31.25
C TYR A 198 20.63 10.87 -31.31
N THR A 199 19.99 10.68 -30.15
CA THR A 199 18.60 10.23 -30.05
C THR A 199 17.65 11.25 -30.65
N LYS A 200 17.83 12.55 -30.32
CA LYS A 200 17.01 13.64 -30.89
C LYS A 200 17.19 13.79 -32.40
N LYS A 201 18.38 13.43 -32.95
CA LYS A 201 18.61 13.42 -34.39
C LYS A 201 17.89 12.27 -35.11
N ILE A 202 17.83 11.09 -34.49
CA ILE A 202 17.22 9.88 -35.09
C ILE A 202 15.71 9.85 -34.86
N ASP A 203 15.25 10.24 -33.67
CA ASP A 203 13.84 10.33 -33.30
C ASP A 203 13.55 11.68 -32.60
N PRO A 204 13.21 12.73 -33.34
CA PRO A 204 12.89 14.03 -32.78
C PRO A 204 11.51 14.08 -32.11
N THR A 205 10.69 13.03 -32.25
CA THR A 205 9.30 13.02 -31.82
C THR A 205 9.11 12.67 -30.34
N ARG A 206 9.93 11.77 -29.82
CA ARG A 206 9.83 11.34 -28.44
C ARG A 206 10.78 12.13 -27.51
N PRO A 207 10.36 12.42 -26.27
CA PRO A 207 11.26 12.93 -25.25
C PRO A 207 12.32 11.90 -24.87
N VAL A 208 13.45 12.42 -24.38
CA VAL A 208 14.58 11.66 -23.86
C VAL A 208 14.76 12.02 -22.40
N GLN A 209 14.93 11.03 -21.55
CA GLN A 209 15.16 11.21 -20.11
C GLN A 209 16.45 10.54 -19.64
N TYR A 210 17.01 11.11 -18.57
CA TYR A 210 18.06 10.51 -17.74
C TYR A 210 18.10 11.21 -16.38
N GLU A 211 18.15 10.45 -15.29
CA GLU A 211 18.06 10.96 -13.92
C GLU A 211 19.38 11.53 -13.38
N GLY A 212 20.52 10.94 -13.79
CA GLY A 212 21.83 11.12 -13.15
C GLY A 212 22.42 12.53 -13.22
N GLY A 213 21.94 13.40 -14.06
CA GLY A 213 22.41 14.80 -14.14
C GLY A 213 21.48 15.79 -13.45
N GLY A 214 20.37 15.36 -12.90
CA GLY A 214 19.42 16.22 -12.22
C GLY A 214 18.97 17.41 -13.08
N TYR A 215 19.12 18.64 -12.54
CA TYR A 215 18.77 19.87 -13.24
C TYR A 215 19.76 20.25 -14.35
N ASP A 216 21.00 19.77 -14.28
CA ASP A 216 22.06 20.07 -15.25
C ASP A 216 22.08 19.07 -16.42
N ALA A 217 21.31 17.98 -16.32
CA ALA A 217 21.24 16.98 -17.36
C ALA A 217 20.62 17.50 -18.65
N LYS A 218 21.21 17.10 -19.78
CA LYS A 218 20.61 17.22 -21.11
C LYS A 218 19.50 16.16 -21.22
N SER A 219 18.30 16.54 -20.79
CA SER A 219 17.11 15.68 -20.66
C SER A 219 15.85 16.52 -20.91
N ASP A 220 14.87 15.99 -21.63
CA ASP A 220 13.58 16.66 -21.87
C ASP A 220 12.67 16.60 -20.64
N ILE A 221 12.90 15.67 -19.74
CA ILE A 221 12.11 15.40 -18.54
C ILE A 221 13.03 15.51 -17.31
N TYR A 222 12.57 16.16 -16.25
CA TYR A 222 13.18 16.04 -14.94
C TYR A 222 12.62 14.76 -14.28
N CYS A 223 13.43 13.72 -14.17
CA CYS A 223 13.00 12.39 -13.75
C CYS A 223 13.76 11.88 -12.51
N PRO A 224 13.55 12.52 -11.34
CA PRO A 224 14.26 12.14 -10.13
C PRO A 224 13.83 10.79 -9.59
N MET A 225 14.74 10.13 -8.86
CA MET A 225 14.45 8.94 -8.06
C MET A 225 14.08 9.33 -6.63
N TYR A 226 13.03 8.72 -6.10
CA TYR A 226 12.58 8.83 -4.70
C TYR A 226 12.51 10.25 -4.17
N ALA A 227 12.11 11.18 -5.04
CA ALA A 227 11.96 12.58 -4.68
C ALA A 227 10.88 12.73 -3.61
N ARG A 228 11.24 13.40 -2.51
CA ARG A 228 10.32 13.67 -1.40
C ARG A 228 9.28 14.71 -1.79
N ILE A 229 8.13 14.70 -1.13
CA ILE A 229 7.04 15.68 -1.35
C ILE A 229 7.56 17.13 -1.32
N TRP A 230 8.48 17.46 -0.40
CA TRP A 230 9.09 18.79 -0.37
C TRP A 230 9.99 19.09 -1.59
N SER A 231 10.61 18.06 -2.20
CA SER A 231 11.38 18.21 -3.45
C SER A 231 10.45 18.46 -4.64
N LEU A 232 9.30 17.80 -4.71
CA LEU A 232 8.28 18.06 -5.73
C LEU A 232 7.79 19.51 -5.64
N ARG A 233 7.49 19.99 -4.42
CA ARG A 233 7.12 21.40 -4.17
C ARG A 233 8.22 22.38 -4.57
N ARG A 234 9.48 22.00 -4.36
CA ARG A 234 10.63 22.81 -4.79
C ARG A 234 10.67 22.94 -6.31
N HIS A 235 10.49 21.83 -7.05
CA HIS A 235 10.51 21.81 -8.50
C HIS A 235 9.46 22.77 -9.10
N ILE A 236 8.23 22.73 -8.60
CA ILE A 236 7.13 23.63 -9.03
C ILE A 236 7.52 25.11 -8.90
N ASN A 237 8.29 25.47 -7.87
CA ASN A 237 8.68 26.83 -7.57
C ASN A 237 9.99 27.26 -8.27
N GLN A 238 10.65 26.37 -9.01
CA GLN A 238 11.89 26.65 -9.72
C GLN A 238 11.62 27.25 -11.13
N ARG A 239 12.72 27.70 -11.77
CA ARG A 239 12.68 28.21 -13.14
C ARG A 239 12.68 27.10 -14.20
N ASP A 240 12.97 25.86 -13.81
CA ASP A 240 12.92 24.71 -14.70
C ASP A 240 11.49 24.48 -15.17
N LYS A 241 11.31 24.39 -16.49
CA LYS A 241 10.00 24.22 -17.12
C LYS A 241 9.77 22.81 -17.63
N ARG A 242 10.73 21.89 -17.39
CA ARG A 242 10.52 20.48 -17.75
C ARG A 242 9.44 19.86 -16.87
N PRO A 243 8.66 18.90 -17.39
CA PRO A 243 7.78 18.14 -16.54
C PRO A 243 8.60 17.33 -15.53
N LEU A 244 8.05 17.11 -14.35
CA LEU A 244 8.58 16.15 -13.39
C LEU A 244 7.81 14.84 -13.51
N ILE A 245 8.53 13.77 -13.91
CA ILE A 245 8.03 12.40 -13.96
C ILE A 245 9.04 11.54 -13.21
N MET A 246 8.70 11.08 -12.02
CA MET A 246 9.63 10.27 -11.21
C MET A 246 9.89 8.94 -11.91
N CYS A 247 11.15 8.68 -12.31
CA CYS A 247 11.48 7.39 -12.90
C CYS A 247 11.40 6.25 -11.87
N GLU A 248 11.58 6.58 -10.58
CA GLU A 248 11.38 5.68 -9.44
C GLU A 248 10.81 6.44 -8.24
N TYR A 249 9.81 5.88 -7.59
CA TYR A 249 9.26 6.36 -6.31
C TYR A 249 8.48 5.25 -5.60
N ALA A 250 8.09 5.49 -4.36
CA ALA A 250 7.31 4.55 -3.55
C ALA A 250 7.95 3.15 -3.56
N HIS A 251 9.15 3.05 -2.95
CA HIS A 251 9.90 1.80 -2.88
C HIS A 251 9.11 0.72 -2.13
N ALA A 252 8.46 -0.16 -2.89
CA ALA A 252 7.47 -1.11 -2.38
C ALA A 252 8.11 -2.38 -1.81
N MET A 253 9.00 -2.26 -0.82
CA MET A 253 9.66 -3.39 -0.17
C MET A 253 9.00 -3.72 1.17
N GLY A 254 8.53 -4.96 1.31
CA GLY A 254 7.84 -5.43 2.49
C GLY A 254 6.56 -4.65 2.80
N ASN A 255 6.28 -4.41 4.07
CA ASN A 255 5.15 -3.60 4.51
C ASN A 255 5.46 -2.11 4.32
N SER A 256 5.01 -1.54 3.21
CA SER A 256 5.46 -0.27 2.66
C SER A 256 4.34 0.48 1.92
N VAL A 257 4.71 1.46 1.06
CA VAL A 257 3.82 2.30 0.26
C VAL A 257 2.91 3.18 1.14
N GLY A 258 3.41 3.60 2.30
CA GLY A 258 2.80 4.65 3.12
C GLY A 258 2.86 6.00 2.42
N ASN A 259 2.01 6.93 2.82
CA ASN A 259 1.88 8.30 2.29
C ASN A 259 1.72 8.43 0.76
N PHE A 260 1.29 7.37 0.08
CA PHE A 260 1.10 7.37 -1.38
C PHE A 260 0.01 8.36 -1.82
N GLN A 261 -1.06 8.51 -1.05
CA GLN A 261 -2.11 9.50 -1.27
C GLN A 261 -1.55 10.93 -1.27
N ASP A 262 -0.63 11.27 -0.35
CA ASP A 262 -0.07 12.62 -0.22
C ASP A 262 0.75 13.04 -1.46
N TYR A 263 1.46 12.08 -2.08
CA TYR A 263 2.12 12.31 -3.37
C TYR A 263 1.12 12.65 -4.46
N TRP A 264 0.04 11.88 -4.57
CA TRP A 264 -0.94 12.06 -5.64
C TRP A 264 -1.85 13.27 -5.42
N ASP A 265 -2.12 13.67 -4.19
CA ASP A 265 -2.78 14.95 -3.90
C ASP A 265 -1.98 16.14 -4.46
N LEU A 266 -0.65 16.05 -4.36
CA LEU A 266 0.22 17.07 -4.94
C LEU A 266 0.29 16.97 -6.47
N ILE A 267 0.42 15.75 -7.02
CA ILE A 267 0.48 15.51 -8.47
C ILE A 267 -0.81 15.99 -9.15
N TYR A 268 -1.96 15.66 -8.61
CA TYR A 268 -3.24 16.11 -9.15
C TYR A 268 -3.46 17.63 -9.08
N LYS A 269 -2.72 18.33 -8.27
CA LYS A 269 -2.84 19.77 -8.06
C LYS A 269 -2.02 20.60 -9.04
N TYR A 270 -0.93 20.07 -9.60
CA TYR A 270 0.03 20.82 -10.40
C TYR A 270 0.36 20.09 -11.71
N ASP A 271 -0.01 20.69 -12.83
CA ASP A 271 0.12 20.11 -14.18
C ASP A 271 1.56 19.71 -14.54
N GLN A 272 2.56 20.40 -13.99
CA GLN A 272 3.98 20.08 -14.24
C GLN A 272 4.42 18.77 -13.57
N LEU A 273 3.67 18.27 -12.59
CA LEU A 273 3.88 16.96 -11.97
C LEU A 273 3.06 15.91 -12.73
N GLN A 274 3.71 15.10 -13.53
CA GLN A 274 3.02 14.12 -14.38
C GLN A 274 3.11 12.68 -13.85
N GLY A 275 3.31 12.48 -12.55
CA GLY A 275 3.32 11.15 -11.92
C GLY A 275 4.69 10.50 -11.90
N GLY A 276 4.73 9.19 -12.12
CA GLY A 276 5.97 8.41 -12.07
C GLY A 276 5.75 6.92 -12.07
N PHE A 277 6.84 6.17 -11.81
CA PHE A 277 6.90 4.72 -11.87
C PHE A 277 7.26 4.15 -10.50
N ILE A 278 6.33 3.41 -9.89
CA ILE A 278 6.54 2.74 -8.60
C ILE A 278 7.65 1.71 -8.77
N TRP A 279 8.58 1.66 -7.79
CA TRP A 279 9.68 0.71 -7.86
C TRP A 279 9.22 -0.71 -7.57
N VAL A 280 9.58 -1.62 -8.47
CA VAL A 280 9.27 -3.05 -8.40
C VAL A 280 10.50 -3.86 -8.77
N ASP A 281 10.92 -4.76 -7.93
CA ASP A 281 11.96 -5.75 -8.18
C ASP A 281 11.46 -7.15 -7.83
N GLN A 282 12.05 -8.18 -8.39
CA GLN A 282 11.61 -9.56 -8.29
C GLN A 282 12.64 -10.45 -7.60
N THR A 283 12.22 -11.59 -7.09
CA THR A 283 13.09 -12.53 -6.39
C THR A 283 12.90 -13.97 -6.83
N PHE A 284 13.75 -14.85 -6.30
CA PHE A 284 13.71 -16.29 -6.54
C PHE A 284 12.95 -17.03 -5.45
N ALA A 285 12.32 -18.15 -5.84
CA ALA A 285 11.83 -19.13 -4.89
C ALA A 285 13.00 -19.95 -4.34
N ILE A 286 13.04 -20.13 -3.03
CA ILE A 286 13.96 -21.03 -2.34
C ILE A 286 13.20 -21.98 -1.43
N LYS A 287 13.84 -23.04 -0.96
CA LYS A 287 13.25 -23.98 0.00
C LYS A 287 13.64 -23.60 1.42
N ASP A 288 12.64 -23.52 2.31
CA ASP A 288 12.89 -23.41 3.75
C ASP A 288 13.33 -24.75 4.36
N LYS A 289 13.65 -24.75 5.65
CA LYS A 289 14.03 -25.98 6.39
C LYS A 289 12.95 -27.07 6.42
N ASN A 290 11.71 -26.75 6.10
CA ASN A 290 10.58 -27.68 6.02
C ASN A 290 10.22 -28.05 4.56
N ASN A 291 11.11 -27.74 3.60
CA ASN A 291 10.95 -27.97 2.16
C ASN A 291 9.76 -27.22 1.53
N ARG A 292 9.32 -26.10 2.12
CA ARG A 292 8.30 -25.22 1.56
C ARG A 292 8.94 -24.18 0.65
N ASP A 293 8.25 -23.77 -0.42
CA ASP A 293 8.66 -22.65 -1.23
C ASP A 293 8.44 -21.33 -0.45
N ILE A 294 9.49 -20.53 -0.39
CA ILE A 294 9.49 -19.19 0.19
C ILE A 294 10.26 -18.25 -0.74
N TRP A 295 10.05 -16.95 -0.58
CA TRP A 295 10.74 -15.96 -1.37
C TRP A 295 12.07 -15.58 -0.72
N ALA A 296 13.13 -15.56 -1.52
CA ALA A 296 14.47 -15.16 -1.07
C ALA A 296 14.60 -13.63 -0.99
N PHE A 297 15.52 -13.14 -0.19
CA PHE A 297 16.01 -11.76 -0.20
C PHE A 297 17.53 -11.75 -0.36
N GLY A 298 18.13 -10.56 -0.62
CA GLY A 298 19.56 -10.43 -0.99
C GLY A 298 20.50 -11.20 -0.11
N GLY A 299 20.24 -11.20 1.20
CA GLY A 299 21.02 -11.93 2.16
C GLY A 299 20.95 -13.45 2.11
N ASP A 300 20.03 -14.03 1.35
CA ASP A 300 19.95 -15.48 1.12
C ASP A 300 20.88 -15.91 -0.02
N MET A 301 21.40 -14.96 -0.80
CA MET A 301 22.24 -15.20 -1.95
C MET A 301 23.71 -15.29 -1.55
N GLY A 302 24.45 -16.23 -2.14
CA GLY A 302 25.86 -16.44 -1.88
C GLY A 302 26.17 -17.20 -0.59
N PHE A 303 27.45 -17.23 -0.22
CA PHE A 303 27.93 -17.91 0.98
C PHE A 303 27.91 -17.00 2.20
N VAL A 304 27.81 -17.58 3.39
CA VAL A 304 27.92 -16.84 4.66
C VAL A 304 29.22 -16.04 4.73
N GLY A 305 29.13 -14.75 5.05
CA GLY A 305 30.27 -13.85 5.14
C GLY A 305 30.63 -13.08 3.85
N ILE A 306 29.96 -13.37 2.75
CA ILE A 306 30.07 -12.53 1.53
C ILE A 306 29.18 -11.29 1.69
N VAL A 307 29.67 -10.15 1.18
CA VAL A 307 28.87 -8.93 1.06
C VAL A 307 27.65 -9.21 0.20
N ASN A 308 26.47 -8.84 0.70
CA ASN A 308 25.20 -9.05 0.02
C ASN A 308 24.22 -7.91 0.42
N ASP A 309 23.09 -7.86 -0.26
CA ASP A 309 22.11 -6.78 -0.10
C ASP A 309 21.18 -6.93 1.12
N SER A 310 21.57 -7.77 2.10
CA SER A 310 20.85 -7.93 3.38
C SER A 310 19.37 -8.27 3.18
N ASN A 311 18.44 -7.41 3.64
CA ASN A 311 17.00 -7.59 3.47
C ASN A 311 16.46 -7.07 2.14
N PHE A 312 17.31 -6.49 1.27
CA PHE A 312 16.88 -6.00 -0.03
C PHE A 312 16.54 -7.17 -0.96
N CYS A 313 15.45 -7.07 -1.61
CA CYS A 313 14.91 -7.65 -2.84
C CYS A 313 13.38 -7.84 -2.73
N ALA A 314 12.76 -8.36 -3.77
CA ALA A 314 11.32 -8.62 -3.84
C ALA A 314 10.47 -7.39 -3.50
N ASN A 315 10.82 -6.28 -4.11
CA ASN A 315 10.04 -5.06 -4.06
C ASN A 315 8.88 -5.18 -5.03
N GLY A 316 7.71 -4.69 -4.66
CA GLY A 316 6.62 -4.66 -5.62
C GLY A 316 5.24 -4.64 -5.01
N LEU A 317 4.29 -4.30 -5.87
CA LEU A 317 2.87 -4.34 -5.58
C LEU A 317 2.32 -5.77 -5.55
N VAL A 318 3.14 -6.72 -6.02
CA VAL A 318 2.84 -8.15 -6.08
C VAL A 318 4.08 -8.95 -5.68
N ALA A 319 3.87 -10.14 -5.16
CA ALA A 319 4.93 -11.10 -4.90
C ALA A 319 5.52 -11.68 -6.21
N ALA A 320 6.59 -12.46 -6.11
CA ALA A 320 7.27 -13.03 -7.26
C ALA A 320 6.37 -13.94 -8.12
N ASP A 321 5.39 -14.61 -7.52
CA ASP A 321 4.35 -15.40 -8.21
C ASP A 321 3.16 -14.57 -8.69
N ARG A 322 3.19 -13.25 -8.55
CA ARG A 322 2.12 -12.29 -8.87
C ARG A 322 0.92 -12.33 -7.91
N SER A 323 0.99 -13.03 -6.79
CA SER A 323 0.02 -12.83 -5.71
C SER A 323 0.08 -11.39 -5.18
N LEU A 324 -1.08 -10.85 -4.80
CA LEU A 324 -1.22 -9.43 -4.49
C LEU A 324 -0.67 -9.10 -3.09
N HIS A 325 0.12 -8.04 -2.99
CA HIS A 325 0.43 -7.44 -1.70
C HIS A 325 -0.69 -6.49 -1.24
N PRO A 326 -0.92 -6.32 0.08
CA PRO A 326 -1.98 -5.46 0.60
C PRO A 326 -1.96 -4.02 0.09
N HIS A 327 -0.78 -3.47 -0.15
CA HIS A 327 -0.62 -2.08 -0.58
C HIS A 327 -1.04 -1.81 -2.05
N ILE A 328 -1.27 -2.84 -2.88
CA ILE A 328 -1.76 -2.64 -4.25
C ILE A 328 -3.18 -2.05 -4.27
N TYR A 329 -4.00 -2.33 -3.24
CA TYR A 329 -5.35 -1.78 -3.11
C TYR A 329 -5.32 -0.28 -2.80
N GLU A 330 -4.34 0.18 -2.02
CA GLU A 330 -4.08 1.61 -1.83
C GLU A 330 -3.71 2.28 -3.16
N VAL A 331 -2.79 1.69 -3.91
CA VAL A 331 -2.39 2.18 -5.24
C VAL A 331 -3.59 2.24 -6.18
N LYS A 332 -4.42 1.18 -6.24
CA LYS A 332 -5.64 1.17 -7.07
C LYS A 332 -6.58 2.32 -6.76
N LYS A 333 -6.82 2.57 -5.47
CA LYS A 333 -7.70 3.65 -5.00
C LYS A 333 -7.14 5.02 -5.35
N VAL A 334 -5.90 5.27 -5.04
CA VAL A 334 -5.25 6.57 -5.26
C VAL A 334 -5.15 6.91 -6.75
N LEU A 335 -4.91 5.89 -7.60
CA LEU A 335 -4.76 6.04 -9.05
C LEU A 335 -6.08 5.98 -9.85
N GLN A 336 -7.23 5.83 -9.18
CA GLN A 336 -8.52 5.74 -9.89
C GLN A 336 -8.77 6.93 -10.82
N TYR A 337 -9.52 6.69 -11.91
CA TYR A 337 -9.84 7.72 -12.91
C TYR A 337 -11.17 8.42 -12.66
N ILE A 338 -12.03 7.83 -11.86
CA ILE A 338 -13.33 8.41 -11.48
C ILE A 338 -13.22 8.87 -10.03
N HIS A 339 -13.30 10.17 -9.81
CA HIS A 339 -13.22 10.75 -8.47
C HIS A 339 -14.58 11.25 -8.02
N PHE A 340 -14.87 11.06 -6.74
CA PHE A 340 -16.10 11.46 -6.11
C PHE A 340 -15.81 12.44 -4.99
N GLU A 341 -16.57 13.52 -4.93
CA GLU A 341 -16.49 14.54 -3.87
C GLU A 341 -17.90 14.89 -3.39
N PRO A 342 -18.15 14.97 -2.08
CA PRO A 342 -19.45 15.40 -1.57
C PRO A 342 -19.67 16.89 -1.92
N VAL A 343 -20.89 17.24 -2.32
CA VAL A 343 -21.25 18.63 -2.47
C VAL A 343 -21.68 19.18 -1.12
N ALA A 344 -21.07 20.28 -0.66
CA ALA A 344 -21.27 20.85 0.65
C ALA A 344 -22.77 21.03 0.99
N PHE A 345 -23.15 20.65 2.20
CA PHE A 345 -24.52 20.73 2.76
C PHE A 345 -25.62 19.95 2.02
N THR A 346 -25.25 19.08 1.07
CA THR A 346 -26.20 18.28 0.29
C THR A 346 -25.76 16.82 0.22
N PRO A 347 -26.06 16.01 1.24
CA PRO A 347 -25.53 14.64 1.37
C PRO A 347 -25.89 13.70 0.20
N ASN A 348 -26.95 13.99 -0.55
CA ASN A 348 -27.38 13.24 -1.72
C ASN A 348 -26.77 13.76 -3.04
N LYS A 349 -26.00 14.86 -3.03
CA LYS A 349 -25.35 15.39 -4.24
C LYS A 349 -23.84 15.11 -4.22
N ILE A 350 -23.39 14.48 -5.27
CA ILE A 350 -21.99 14.06 -5.44
C ILE A 350 -21.46 14.70 -6.71
N LYS A 351 -20.33 15.38 -6.61
CA LYS A 351 -19.53 15.79 -7.77
C LYS A 351 -18.73 14.61 -8.24
N VAL A 352 -18.90 14.23 -9.50
CA VAL A 352 -18.13 13.19 -10.18
C VAL A 352 -17.16 13.86 -11.13
N SER A 353 -15.87 13.57 -11.01
CA SER A 353 -14.82 14.08 -11.90
C SER A 353 -14.26 12.94 -12.73
N ASN A 354 -14.29 13.08 -14.05
CA ASN A 354 -13.67 12.18 -15.00
C ASN A 354 -12.22 12.59 -15.22
N ARG A 355 -11.27 11.84 -14.73
CA ARG A 355 -9.83 12.04 -14.91
C ARG A 355 -9.22 11.15 -15.99
N HIS A 356 -10.04 10.53 -16.83
CA HIS A 356 -9.56 9.96 -18.08
C HIS A 356 -9.15 11.08 -19.05
N ASP A 357 -8.19 10.79 -19.91
CA ASP A 357 -7.69 11.72 -20.92
C ASP A 357 -8.47 11.63 -22.23
N PHE A 358 -9.04 10.45 -22.57
CA PHE A 358 -9.60 10.14 -23.88
C PHE A 358 -11.02 9.56 -23.86
N ILE A 359 -11.48 8.95 -22.75
CA ILE A 359 -12.80 8.31 -22.68
C ILE A 359 -13.74 9.00 -21.72
N GLY A 360 -15.03 9.00 -22.06
CA GLY A 360 -16.13 9.41 -21.17
C GLY A 360 -16.50 8.33 -20.16
N LEU A 361 -17.51 8.62 -19.32
CA LEU A 361 -17.96 7.69 -18.30
C LEU A 361 -19.13 6.81 -18.72
N GLU A 362 -19.57 6.83 -19.98
CA GLU A 362 -20.71 6.07 -20.48
C GLU A 362 -20.49 4.54 -20.39
N GLY A 363 -19.22 4.12 -20.38
CA GLY A 363 -18.81 2.71 -20.22
C GLY A 363 -18.87 2.18 -18.80
N TYR A 364 -19.33 2.98 -17.84
CA TYR A 364 -19.31 2.64 -16.40
C TYR A 364 -20.70 2.77 -15.78
N THR A 365 -20.92 2.00 -14.70
CA THR A 365 -22.11 2.04 -13.85
C THR A 365 -21.70 2.40 -12.45
N LEU A 366 -22.46 3.28 -11.79
CA LEU A 366 -22.31 3.62 -10.38
C LEU A 366 -23.26 2.77 -9.55
N ARG A 367 -22.72 2.08 -8.53
CA ARG A 367 -23.49 1.51 -7.42
C ARG A 367 -23.18 2.30 -6.17
N TRP A 368 -24.25 2.56 -5.40
CA TRP A 368 -24.11 3.21 -4.10
C TRP A 368 -24.90 2.45 -3.05
N ALA A 369 -24.40 2.51 -1.82
CA ALA A 369 -25.09 1.95 -0.66
C ALA A 369 -24.91 2.87 0.54
N VAL A 370 -25.92 2.94 1.39
CA VAL A 370 -25.77 3.45 2.75
C VAL A 370 -25.74 2.25 3.68
N GLU A 371 -24.68 2.15 4.44
CA GLU A 371 -24.38 1.03 5.32
C GLU A 371 -24.39 1.48 6.79
N CYS A 372 -24.95 0.64 7.65
CA CYS A 372 -24.94 0.77 9.10
C CYS A 372 -24.59 -0.57 9.70
N ASP A 373 -23.64 -0.62 10.63
CA ASP A 373 -23.14 -1.86 11.24
C ASP A 373 -22.75 -2.94 10.18
N GLY A 374 -22.18 -2.49 9.05
CA GLY A 374 -21.80 -3.36 7.95
C GLY A 374 -22.96 -3.94 7.11
N LYS A 375 -24.18 -3.49 7.34
CA LYS A 375 -25.37 -3.93 6.58
C LYS A 375 -25.88 -2.78 5.71
N ALA A 376 -26.09 -3.03 4.42
CA ALA A 376 -26.70 -2.05 3.53
C ALA A 376 -28.18 -1.86 3.90
N ILE A 377 -28.56 -0.60 4.20
CA ILE A 377 -29.93 -0.21 4.55
C ILE A 377 -30.65 0.53 3.41
N GLN A 378 -29.87 1.14 2.53
CA GLN A 378 -30.35 1.78 1.30
C GLN A 378 -29.31 1.50 0.21
N GLY A 379 -29.70 1.57 -1.04
CA GLY A 379 -28.79 1.46 -2.14
C GLY A 379 -29.47 1.63 -3.49
N GLY A 380 -28.65 1.76 -4.52
CA GLY A 380 -29.11 1.89 -5.89
C GLY A 380 -27.99 1.73 -6.89
N GLU A 381 -28.40 1.62 -8.13
CA GLU A 381 -27.52 1.58 -9.29
C GLU A 381 -27.99 2.61 -10.30
N MET A 382 -27.05 3.30 -10.95
CA MET A 382 -27.35 4.26 -11.99
C MET A 382 -26.21 4.34 -13.00
N ASP A 383 -26.54 4.74 -14.20
CA ASP A 383 -25.56 5.11 -15.22
C ASP A 383 -25.02 6.49 -14.94
N PHE A 384 -23.73 6.72 -15.25
CA PHE A 384 -23.20 8.07 -15.25
C PHE A 384 -23.85 8.90 -16.36
N PRO A 385 -24.14 10.18 -16.11
CA PRO A 385 -24.46 11.11 -17.18
C PRO A 385 -23.25 11.25 -18.12
N VAL A 386 -23.42 11.90 -19.26
CA VAL A 386 -22.30 12.20 -20.15
C VAL A 386 -21.30 13.13 -19.44
N ILE A 387 -20.15 12.57 -19.06
CA ILE A 387 -19.02 13.31 -18.44
C ILE A 387 -17.80 13.08 -19.31
N THR A 388 -17.48 14.07 -20.12
CA THR A 388 -16.36 14.00 -21.08
C THR A 388 -15.01 13.96 -20.35
N PRO A 389 -13.93 13.50 -21.01
CA PRO A 389 -12.58 13.49 -20.43
C PRO A 389 -12.17 14.83 -19.83
N GLY A 390 -11.63 14.80 -18.61
CA GLY A 390 -11.17 15.98 -17.88
C GLY A 390 -12.28 16.90 -17.36
N SER A 391 -13.56 16.51 -17.44
CA SER A 391 -14.69 17.31 -16.95
C SER A 391 -15.34 16.72 -15.69
N SER A 392 -16.27 17.47 -15.12
CA SER A 392 -17.01 17.05 -13.91
C SER A 392 -18.49 17.37 -14.05
N ALA A 393 -19.34 16.58 -13.39
CA ALA A 393 -20.77 16.84 -13.26
C ALA A 393 -21.25 16.47 -11.84
N ASN A 394 -22.33 17.12 -11.40
CA ASN A 394 -23.00 16.72 -10.19
C ASN A 394 -24.08 15.67 -10.53
N ILE A 395 -24.13 14.62 -9.72
CA ILE A 395 -25.18 13.61 -9.73
C ILE A 395 -25.98 13.68 -8.43
N GLU A 396 -27.20 13.22 -8.45
CA GLU A 396 -28.06 13.18 -7.26
C GLU A 396 -28.46 11.74 -6.99
N LEU A 397 -28.20 11.29 -5.77
CA LEU A 397 -28.56 9.95 -5.28
C LEU A 397 -29.96 9.99 -4.66
N ALA A 398 -30.73 8.93 -4.86
CA ALA A 398 -32.09 8.80 -4.28
C ALA A 398 -32.02 8.43 -2.78
N LEU A 399 -31.27 9.21 -1.98
CA LEU A 399 -31.12 9.01 -0.56
C LEU A 399 -32.42 9.32 0.19
N LYS A 400 -32.86 8.41 1.06
CA LYS A 400 -33.94 8.62 2.02
C LYS A 400 -33.35 9.12 3.34
N ALA A 401 -34.19 9.78 4.14
CA ALA A 401 -33.82 10.22 5.47
C ALA A 401 -33.26 9.05 6.31
N LEU A 402 -32.19 9.32 7.04
CA LEU A 402 -31.60 8.35 7.96
C LEU A 402 -32.31 8.31 9.29
N PRO A 403 -32.33 7.17 9.99
CA PRO A 403 -32.82 7.11 11.36
C PRO A 403 -32.03 8.05 12.28
N ALA A 404 -32.69 8.67 13.23
CA ALA A 404 -32.06 9.46 14.28
C ALA A 404 -31.88 8.56 15.53
N ASP A 405 -30.96 7.58 15.42
CA ASP A 405 -30.75 6.53 16.43
C ASP A 405 -29.34 6.56 17.05
N GLY A 406 -28.53 7.56 16.68
CA GLY A 406 -27.16 7.74 17.20
C GLY A 406 -26.09 6.87 16.53
N LYS A 407 -26.46 6.06 15.54
CA LYS A 407 -25.52 5.18 14.82
C LYS A 407 -24.75 5.91 13.74
N GLU A 408 -23.62 5.34 13.33
CA GLU A 408 -22.84 5.78 12.17
C GLU A 408 -23.41 5.19 10.87
N TYR A 409 -23.53 6.04 9.86
CA TYR A 409 -23.98 5.66 8.53
C TYR A 409 -22.90 6.01 7.51
N PHE A 410 -22.53 5.05 6.66
CA PHE A 410 -21.51 5.21 5.63
C PHE A 410 -22.16 5.20 4.26
N LEU A 411 -21.94 6.26 3.47
CA LEU A 411 -22.25 6.25 2.05
C LEU A 411 -21.05 5.72 1.28
N THR A 412 -21.22 4.56 0.66
CA THR A 412 -20.21 3.90 -0.17
C THR A 412 -20.62 4.02 -1.64
N LEU A 413 -19.69 4.48 -2.48
CA LEU A 413 -19.80 4.57 -3.94
C LEU A 413 -18.83 3.63 -4.60
N ARG A 414 -19.28 2.90 -5.64
CA ARG A 414 -18.43 1.98 -6.41
C ARG A 414 -18.76 2.11 -7.90
N ALA A 415 -17.76 2.33 -8.72
CA ALA A 415 -17.90 2.36 -10.18
C ALA A 415 -17.42 1.06 -10.80
N PHE A 416 -18.20 0.51 -11.73
CA PHE A 416 -17.94 -0.77 -12.39
C PHE A 416 -17.98 -0.62 -13.90
N THR A 417 -17.17 -1.44 -14.61
CA THR A 417 -17.23 -1.55 -16.07
C THR A 417 -18.56 -2.15 -16.56
N LYS A 418 -19.22 -1.55 -17.54
CA LYS A 418 -20.43 -2.10 -18.18
C LYS A 418 -20.15 -3.21 -19.17
N HIS A 419 -19.01 -3.14 -19.81
CA HIS A 419 -18.61 -4.02 -20.89
C HIS A 419 -17.25 -4.63 -20.60
N GLU A 420 -16.99 -5.77 -21.20
CA GLU A 420 -15.66 -6.35 -21.25
C GLU A 420 -14.74 -5.49 -22.11
N ALA A 421 -13.52 -5.28 -21.65
CA ALA A 421 -12.42 -4.66 -22.39
C ALA A 421 -11.22 -5.62 -22.37
N PRO A 422 -10.23 -5.44 -23.22
CA PRO A 422 -9.04 -6.28 -23.19
C PRO A 422 -8.43 -6.35 -21.78
N LEU A 423 -8.33 -7.56 -21.22
CA LEU A 423 -7.81 -7.88 -19.88
C LEU A 423 -8.60 -7.29 -18.68
N ILE A 424 -9.74 -6.64 -18.94
CA ILE A 424 -10.63 -6.11 -17.90
C ILE A 424 -12.03 -6.73 -18.08
N PRO A 425 -12.51 -7.56 -17.15
CA PRO A 425 -13.82 -8.19 -17.28
C PRO A 425 -14.95 -7.16 -17.08
N LYS A 426 -16.13 -7.47 -17.64
CA LYS A 426 -17.36 -6.76 -17.27
C LYS A 426 -17.61 -6.87 -15.77
N GLY A 427 -18.03 -5.77 -15.14
CA GLY A 427 -18.28 -5.71 -13.70
C GLY A 427 -17.02 -5.56 -12.87
N HIS A 428 -15.87 -5.22 -13.49
CA HIS A 428 -14.66 -4.88 -12.74
C HIS A 428 -14.84 -3.54 -12.03
N GLU A 429 -14.52 -3.51 -10.74
CA GLU A 429 -14.52 -2.29 -9.94
C GLU A 429 -13.32 -1.41 -10.29
N VAL A 430 -13.57 -0.19 -10.74
CA VAL A 430 -12.53 0.76 -11.19
C VAL A 430 -12.33 1.93 -10.23
N ALA A 431 -13.32 2.25 -9.41
CA ALA A 431 -13.23 3.34 -8.44
C ALA A 431 -14.14 3.09 -7.24
N ILE A 432 -13.69 3.54 -6.08
CA ILE A 432 -14.41 3.47 -4.81
C ILE A 432 -14.33 4.80 -4.07
N GLU A 433 -15.35 5.10 -3.25
CA GLU A 433 -15.31 6.20 -2.28
C GLU A 433 -16.26 5.91 -1.12
N GLN A 434 -15.96 6.46 0.05
CA GLN A 434 -16.79 6.29 1.23
C GLN A 434 -16.74 7.52 2.14
N TRP A 435 -17.89 7.94 2.66
CA TRP A 435 -18.00 9.00 3.66
C TRP A 435 -18.93 8.61 4.79
N ILE A 436 -18.66 9.14 5.98
CA ILE A 436 -19.61 9.13 7.09
C ILE A 436 -20.67 10.20 6.80
N LEU A 437 -21.93 9.79 6.84
CA LEU A 437 -23.07 10.72 6.71
C LEU A 437 -23.35 11.40 8.05
N PRO A 438 -23.73 12.69 8.05
CA PRO A 438 -24.09 13.38 9.26
C PRO A 438 -25.32 12.75 9.94
N THR A 439 -25.20 12.43 11.21
CA THR A 439 -26.28 11.87 12.03
C THR A 439 -26.40 12.60 13.36
N THR A 440 -27.54 12.47 13.99
CA THR A 440 -27.78 13.05 15.33
C THR A 440 -27.09 12.13 16.36
N GLN A 441 -26.17 12.65 17.12
CA GLN A 441 -25.62 11.95 18.28
C GLN A 441 -26.65 11.79 19.37
N ILE A 442 -26.85 10.57 19.86
CA ILE A 442 -27.72 10.28 21.00
C ILE A 442 -26.85 9.67 22.09
N ALA A 443 -26.87 10.24 23.27
CA ALA A 443 -26.17 9.64 24.41
C ALA A 443 -26.78 8.27 24.73
N GLY A 444 -25.95 7.25 24.78
CA GLY A 444 -26.34 5.91 25.18
C GLY A 444 -26.93 5.92 26.60
N LYS A 445 -27.93 5.10 26.85
CA LYS A 445 -28.41 4.86 28.24
C LYS A 445 -27.47 3.82 28.85
N VAL A 446 -26.84 4.17 29.97
CA VAL A 446 -26.04 3.25 30.75
C VAL A 446 -26.90 2.04 31.16
N GLN A 447 -26.39 0.83 30.91
CA GLN A 447 -27.07 -0.40 31.31
C GLN A 447 -27.14 -0.50 32.83
N PRO A 448 -28.34 -0.78 33.39
CA PRO A 448 -28.46 -0.99 34.82
C PRO A 448 -27.78 -2.28 35.22
N ALA A 449 -27.07 -2.26 36.33
CA ALA A 449 -26.51 -3.48 36.90
C ALA A 449 -27.62 -4.42 37.40
N ASN A 450 -27.62 -5.66 36.90
CA ASN A 450 -28.57 -6.70 37.26
C ASN A 450 -28.04 -7.64 38.36
N SER A 451 -26.76 -7.47 38.74
CA SER A 451 -26.07 -8.27 39.76
C SER A 451 -25.20 -7.42 40.68
N THR A 452 -24.58 -8.04 41.64
CA THR A 452 -23.61 -7.43 42.56
C THR A 452 -22.25 -8.10 42.34
N LEU A 453 -21.15 -7.35 42.51
CA LEU A 453 -19.80 -7.89 42.52
C LEU A 453 -19.41 -8.31 43.96
N ALA A 454 -18.85 -9.50 44.09
CA ALA A 454 -18.13 -9.90 45.30
C ALA A 454 -16.65 -9.69 45.10
N THR A 455 -16.03 -8.93 45.97
CA THR A 455 -14.57 -8.68 45.95
C THR A 455 -13.89 -9.51 47.03
N ASP A 456 -12.90 -10.30 46.62
CA ASP A 456 -11.99 -11.01 47.53
C ASP A 456 -10.57 -10.53 47.28
N ARG A 457 -9.81 -10.28 48.34
CA ARG A 457 -8.43 -9.80 48.27
C ARG A 457 -7.55 -10.58 49.24
N ASN A 458 -6.48 -11.14 48.68
CA ASN A 458 -5.42 -11.77 49.47
C ASN A 458 -4.05 -11.20 49.08
N ASN A 459 -2.94 -11.79 49.56
CA ASN A 459 -1.59 -11.32 49.26
C ASN A 459 -1.14 -11.54 47.81
N GLU A 460 -1.84 -12.34 47.01
CA GLU A 460 -1.44 -12.73 45.67
C GLU A 460 -2.37 -12.13 44.62
N ALA A 461 -3.67 -12.01 44.93
CA ALA A 461 -4.67 -11.59 43.94
C ALA A 461 -5.80 -10.76 44.56
N ILE A 462 -6.40 -9.94 43.69
CA ILE A 462 -7.70 -9.29 43.83
C ILE A 462 -8.66 -10.02 42.88
N THR A 463 -9.66 -10.70 43.41
CA THR A 463 -10.64 -11.46 42.63
C THR A 463 -12.03 -10.84 42.74
N LEU A 464 -12.63 -10.56 41.58
CA LEU A 464 -13.95 -10.01 41.44
C LEU A 464 -14.87 -11.07 40.82
N LYS A 465 -16.01 -11.36 41.50
CA LYS A 465 -16.95 -12.39 41.05
C LYS A 465 -18.34 -11.79 40.83
N GLY A 466 -18.87 -11.97 39.65
CA GLY A 466 -20.28 -11.77 39.31
C GLY A 466 -21.01 -13.11 39.15
N ASN A 467 -22.22 -13.07 38.58
CA ASN A 467 -23.01 -14.30 38.46
C ASN A 467 -22.42 -15.35 37.54
N ASN A 468 -21.87 -14.95 36.40
CA ASN A 468 -21.37 -15.84 35.36
C ASN A 468 -19.92 -15.57 34.98
N PHE A 469 -19.24 -14.71 35.69
CA PHE A 469 -17.85 -14.34 35.38
C PHE A 469 -17.01 -14.16 36.63
N GLN A 470 -15.71 -14.25 36.44
CA GLN A 470 -14.67 -13.95 37.45
C GLN A 470 -13.52 -13.22 36.75
N ILE A 471 -13.02 -12.18 37.37
CA ILE A 471 -11.81 -11.47 36.95
C ILE A 471 -10.83 -11.45 38.11
N ALA A 472 -9.56 -11.70 37.81
CA ALA A 472 -8.52 -11.63 38.85
C ALA A 472 -7.36 -10.72 38.39
N PHE A 473 -6.78 -10.01 39.35
CA PHE A 473 -5.61 -9.15 39.16
C PHE A 473 -4.51 -9.57 40.15
N SER A 474 -3.28 -9.64 39.66
CA SER A 474 -2.10 -9.88 40.51
C SER A 474 -1.82 -8.66 41.38
N THR A 475 -1.64 -8.87 42.69
CA THR A 475 -1.20 -7.80 43.62
C THR A 475 0.27 -7.44 43.49
N GLN A 476 1.07 -8.27 42.80
CA GLN A 476 2.51 -8.06 42.61
C GLN A 476 2.83 -7.13 41.42
N ASN A 477 2.10 -7.25 40.32
CA ASN A 477 2.37 -6.48 39.11
C ASN A 477 1.15 -5.74 38.56
N GLY A 478 -0.05 -5.86 39.16
CA GLY A 478 -1.26 -5.18 38.76
C GLY A 478 -1.91 -5.70 37.46
N GLU A 479 -1.39 -6.80 36.90
CA GLU A 479 -1.88 -7.37 35.65
C GLU A 479 -3.16 -8.17 35.87
N MET A 480 -4.07 -8.16 34.87
CA MET A 480 -5.21 -9.07 34.82
C MET A 480 -4.68 -10.51 34.59
N THR A 481 -5.01 -11.44 35.45
CA THR A 481 -4.55 -12.85 35.35
C THR A 481 -5.64 -13.80 34.91
N GLU A 482 -6.89 -13.44 35.11
CA GLU A 482 -8.06 -14.25 34.73
C GLU A 482 -9.18 -13.36 34.19
N LEU A 483 -9.82 -13.86 33.15
CA LEU A 483 -11.10 -13.38 32.63
C LEU A 483 -11.94 -14.61 32.31
N ILE A 484 -12.63 -15.11 33.33
CA ILE A 484 -13.44 -16.33 33.22
C ILE A 484 -14.88 -15.95 32.92
N TYR A 485 -15.48 -16.58 31.92
CA TYR A 485 -16.87 -16.45 31.57
C TYR A 485 -17.52 -17.84 31.38
N HIS A 486 -18.64 -18.10 32.04
CA HIS A 486 -19.27 -19.43 32.07
C HIS A 486 -18.30 -20.57 32.39
N GLY A 487 -17.35 -20.33 33.31
CA GLY A 487 -16.35 -21.32 33.73
C GLY A 487 -15.19 -21.55 32.77
N LYS A 488 -15.09 -20.80 31.67
CA LYS A 488 -13.96 -20.84 30.73
C LYS A 488 -13.12 -19.58 30.85
N ASN A 489 -11.80 -19.71 30.91
CA ASN A 489 -10.90 -18.57 30.89
C ASN A 489 -10.69 -18.13 29.42
N LEU A 490 -11.06 -16.89 29.10
CA LEU A 490 -10.95 -16.31 27.76
C LEU A 490 -9.52 -15.85 27.42
N ILE A 491 -8.62 -15.79 28.40
CA ILE A 491 -7.25 -15.29 28.21
C ILE A 491 -6.21 -16.32 28.66
N LYS A 492 -5.08 -16.37 27.99
CA LYS A 492 -3.84 -17.04 28.44
C LYS A 492 -2.90 -16.07 29.15
N GLU A 493 -2.84 -14.83 28.66
CA GLU A 493 -2.16 -13.70 29.32
C GLU A 493 -3.06 -12.47 29.25
N GLY A 494 -3.13 -11.74 30.36
CA GLY A 494 -3.92 -10.52 30.44
C GLY A 494 -3.31 -9.34 29.70
N LEU A 495 -3.98 -8.20 29.82
CA LEU A 495 -3.58 -6.96 29.17
C LEU A 495 -2.24 -6.46 29.71
N GLN A 496 -1.33 -6.19 28.78
CA GLN A 496 -0.03 -5.57 29.04
C GLN A 496 0.17 -4.38 28.10
N PRO A 497 0.74 -3.27 28.60
CA PRO A 497 1.08 -2.11 27.75
C PRO A 497 2.06 -2.51 26.66
N ASN A 498 1.83 -2.03 25.43
CA ASN A 498 2.69 -2.33 24.28
C ASN A 498 3.01 -1.05 23.50
N PHE A 499 4.30 -0.67 23.46
CA PHE A 499 4.82 0.50 22.78
C PHE A 499 5.69 0.16 21.58
N TRP A 500 5.83 -1.13 21.24
CA TRP A 500 6.69 -1.62 20.20
C TRP A 500 5.94 -2.34 19.10
N ARG A 501 6.50 -2.29 17.88
CA ARG A 501 6.09 -3.13 16.76
C ARG A 501 7.28 -3.86 16.17
N PRO A 502 7.10 -5.03 15.54
CA PRO A 502 8.12 -5.64 14.72
C PRO A 502 8.57 -4.68 13.60
N LEU A 503 9.88 -4.58 13.38
CA LEU A 503 10.40 -3.62 12.40
C LEU A 503 9.99 -3.99 10.97
N THR A 504 9.46 -3.02 10.24
CA THR A 504 9.30 -3.12 8.78
C THR A 504 10.66 -3.04 8.09
N ASP A 505 10.72 -3.34 6.78
CA ASP A 505 11.94 -3.16 5.99
C ASP A 505 12.39 -1.70 5.95
N ASN A 506 11.47 -0.74 6.00
CA ASN A 506 11.78 0.69 6.07
C ASN A 506 12.36 1.11 7.42
N ASP A 507 11.95 0.48 8.51
CA ASP A 507 12.40 0.82 9.87
C ASP A 507 13.87 0.47 10.11
N ILE A 508 14.42 -0.53 9.44
CA ILE A 508 15.79 -1.03 9.65
C ILE A 508 16.82 0.05 9.28
N PRO A 509 16.90 0.53 8.03
CA PRO A 509 17.95 1.46 7.62
C PRO A 509 17.68 2.90 8.07
N ASN A 510 16.45 3.24 8.52
CA ASN A 510 16.18 4.58 9.06
C ASN A 510 16.61 4.74 10.52
N GLY A 511 17.22 3.72 11.10
CA GLY A 511 17.75 3.74 12.46
C GLY A 511 16.69 3.58 13.55
N HIS A 512 15.48 3.12 13.23
CA HIS A 512 14.37 2.96 14.17
C HIS A 512 14.75 2.10 15.38
N LEU A 513 15.45 0.98 15.15
CA LEU A 513 15.88 0.09 16.22
C LEU A 513 16.67 0.81 17.34
N ASN A 514 17.53 1.76 16.95
CA ASN A 514 18.33 2.53 17.90
C ASN A 514 17.58 3.77 18.41
N ARG A 515 16.92 4.51 17.52
CA ARG A 515 16.21 5.75 17.82
C ARG A 515 15.05 5.52 18.79
N CYS A 516 14.29 4.45 18.56
CA CYS A 516 13.10 4.10 19.34
C CYS A 516 13.33 2.99 20.38
N ALA A 517 14.58 2.57 20.62
CA ALA A 517 14.96 1.45 21.49
C ALA A 517 14.34 1.52 22.88
N THR A 518 14.16 2.72 23.44
CA THR A 518 13.57 2.93 24.76
C THR A 518 12.16 2.36 24.88
N TRP A 519 11.43 2.21 23.78
CA TRP A 519 10.05 1.72 23.76
C TRP A 519 9.94 0.20 23.65
N LYS A 520 11.02 -0.50 23.24
CA LYS A 520 10.97 -1.93 22.92
C LYS A 520 10.51 -2.81 24.08
N THR A 521 10.94 -2.49 25.27
CA THR A 521 10.58 -3.23 26.50
C THR A 521 9.81 -2.38 27.51
N ALA A 522 9.45 -1.15 27.15
CA ALA A 522 8.88 -0.15 28.04
C ALA A 522 7.65 -0.64 28.83
N GLY A 523 6.74 -1.37 28.16
CA GLY A 523 5.58 -1.95 28.83
C GLY A 523 5.95 -3.05 29.82
N LYS A 524 6.86 -3.94 29.42
CA LYS A 524 7.33 -5.05 30.26
C LYS A 524 8.14 -4.59 31.46
N ASP A 525 8.94 -3.53 31.29
CA ASP A 525 9.85 -3.02 32.32
C ASP A 525 9.16 -2.02 33.28
N ALA A 526 7.89 -1.68 33.01
CA ALA A 526 7.09 -0.81 33.87
C ALA A 526 6.89 -1.46 35.26
N LYS A 527 7.23 -0.73 36.31
CA LYS A 527 7.15 -1.22 37.70
C LYS A 527 5.92 -0.71 38.41
N LEU A 528 5.14 -1.61 38.97
CA LEU A 528 3.98 -1.24 39.77
C LEU A 528 4.40 -0.42 40.98
N GLU A 529 3.88 0.80 41.11
CA GLU A 529 4.05 1.69 42.27
C GLU A 529 2.85 1.63 43.23
N ASN A 530 1.65 1.52 42.65
CA ASN A 530 0.41 1.54 43.43
C ASN A 530 -0.68 0.70 42.75
N LEU A 531 -1.48 0.01 43.57
CA LEU A 531 -2.65 -0.74 43.15
C LEU A 531 -3.82 -0.43 44.10
N GLU A 532 -4.79 0.28 43.60
CA GLU A 532 -5.99 0.72 44.32
C GLU A 532 -7.22 -0.02 43.85
N VAL A 533 -8.13 -0.30 44.79
CA VAL A 533 -9.47 -0.82 44.48
C VAL A 533 -10.47 0.08 45.16
N THR A 534 -11.39 0.62 44.40
CA THR A 534 -12.48 1.49 44.87
C THR A 534 -13.82 1.01 44.32
N GLU A 535 -14.88 1.24 45.10
CA GLU A 535 -16.25 0.93 44.68
C GLU A 535 -17.01 2.22 44.45
N LYS A 536 -17.69 2.30 43.31
CA LYS A 536 -18.54 3.47 42.97
C LYS A 536 -19.79 3.00 42.21
N GLN A 537 -20.98 3.25 42.81
CA GLN A 537 -22.26 2.97 42.18
C GLN A 537 -22.39 1.55 41.60
N GLN A 538 -22.02 0.53 42.38
CA GLN A 538 -21.96 -0.90 41.99
C GLN A 538 -20.84 -1.33 41.06
N ILE A 539 -20.07 -0.40 40.52
CA ILE A 539 -18.88 -0.68 39.70
C ILE A 539 -17.66 -0.79 40.63
N VAL A 540 -16.81 -1.76 40.38
CA VAL A 540 -15.50 -1.86 41.05
C VAL A 540 -14.44 -1.32 40.12
N ILE A 541 -13.62 -0.42 40.61
CA ILE A 541 -12.53 0.21 39.85
C ILE A 541 -11.19 -0.30 40.41
N VAL A 542 -10.39 -0.91 39.54
CA VAL A 542 -9.02 -1.32 39.85
C VAL A 542 -8.08 -0.40 39.10
N THR A 543 -7.24 0.36 39.81
CA THR A 543 -6.26 1.28 39.23
C THR A 543 -4.85 0.80 39.57
N ALA A 544 -4.08 0.49 38.52
CA ALA A 544 -2.65 0.16 38.65
C ALA A 544 -1.83 1.33 38.09
N THR A 545 -0.94 1.88 38.92
CA THR A 545 -0.01 2.96 38.54
C THR A 545 1.39 2.41 38.46
N TYR A 546 2.04 2.65 37.31
CA TYR A 546 3.37 2.14 36.99
C TYR A 546 4.36 3.27 36.79
N LYS A 547 5.59 3.05 37.23
CA LYS A 547 6.75 3.86 36.92
C LYS A 547 7.51 3.26 35.72
N MET A 548 7.71 4.05 34.69
CA MET A 548 8.52 3.72 33.52
C MET A 548 9.89 4.43 33.68
N GLU A 549 10.81 3.76 34.38
CA GLU A 549 12.08 4.39 34.82
C GLU A 549 12.94 4.86 33.64
N ALA A 550 13.10 4.03 32.59
CA ALA A 550 13.92 4.34 31.43
C ALA A 550 13.37 5.53 30.63
N GLN A 551 12.06 5.75 30.63
CA GLN A 551 11.38 6.85 29.95
C GLN A 551 11.15 8.05 30.88
N GLY A 552 11.39 7.89 32.20
CA GLY A 552 11.07 8.91 33.22
C GLY A 552 9.58 9.26 33.27
N SER A 553 8.73 8.35 32.87
CA SER A 553 7.29 8.54 32.61
C SER A 553 6.43 7.74 33.60
N THR A 554 5.14 8.06 33.67
CA THR A 554 4.15 7.33 34.45
C THR A 554 3.09 6.74 33.52
N LEU A 555 2.64 5.55 33.85
CA LEU A 555 1.57 4.87 33.16
C LEU A 555 0.50 4.44 34.18
N GLN A 556 -0.77 4.66 33.85
CA GLN A 556 -1.88 4.10 34.62
C GLN A 556 -2.73 3.21 33.72
N THR A 557 -3.13 2.05 34.23
CA THR A 557 -4.19 1.23 33.67
C THR A 557 -5.35 1.21 34.66
N ILE A 558 -6.52 1.58 34.21
CA ILE A 558 -7.72 1.67 35.01
C ILE A 558 -8.74 0.69 34.44
N TYR A 559 -9.25 -0.18 35.28
CA TYR A 559 -10.27 -1.14 34.94
C TYR A 559 -11.54 -0.81 35.70
N ASP A 560 -12.59 -0.37 34.97
CA ASP A 560 -13.93 -0.22 35.54
C ASP A 560 -14.71 -1.52 35.24
N ILE A 561 -15.03 -2.27 36.27
CA ILE A 561 -15.67 -3.58 36.16
C ILE A 561 -17.17 -3.45 36.48
N HIS A 562 -17.99 -3.70 35.44
CA HIS A 562 -19.44 -3.73 35.57
C HIS A 562 -19.89 -5.06 36.17
N PRO A 563 -20.95 -5.08 37.07
CA PRO A 563 -21.44 -6.31 37.66
C PRO A 563 -21.89 -7.40 36.68
N ASP A 564 -22.23 -7.04 35.46
CA ASP A 564 -22.63 -8.00 34.41
C ASP A 564 -21.45 -8.49 33.53
N GLY A 565 -20.20 -8.14 33.85
CA GLY A 565 -18.99 -8.69 33.25
C GLY A 565 -18.32 -7.84 32.17
N ALA A 566 -18.88 -6.69 31.80
CA ALA A 566 -18.17 -5.74 30.95
C ALA A 566 -17.03 -5.04 31.70
N VAL A 567 -15.90 -4.83 31.07
CA VAL A 567 -14.71 -4.18 31.66
C VAL A 567 -14.25 -3.06 30.76
N ARG A 568 -14.41 -1.81 31.19
CA ARG A 568 -13.77 -0.69 30.53
C ARG A 568 -12.30 -0.64 30.97
N VAL A 569 -11.43 -0.58 30.02
CA VAL A 569 -9.98 -0.45 30.22
C VAL A 569 -9.56 0.92 29.72
N SER A 570 -8.95 1.72 30.58
CA SER A 570 -8.38 3.02 30.22
C SER A 570 -6.88 3.02 30.47
N MET A 571 -6.12 3.46 29.51
CA MET A 571 -4.67 3.62 29.59
C MET A 571 -4.34 5.12 29.58
N HIS A 572 -3.62 5.58 30.60
CA HIS A 572 -3.14 6.95 30.70
C HIS A 572 -1.61 6.96 30.74
N PHE A 573 -0.98 7.51 29.71
CA PHE A 573 0.46 7.73 29.64
C PHE A 573 0.76 9.19 29.92
N THR A 574 1.64 9.45 30.89
CA THR A 574 2.11 10.79 31.23
C THR A 574 3.63 10.84 31.06
N PRO A 575 4.13 11.60 30.07
CA PRO A 575 5.57 11.71 29.81
C PRO A 575 6.28 12.47 30.93
N GLY A 576 7.53 12.09 31.18
CA GLY A 576 8.42 12.84 32.05
C GLY A 576 9.02 14.07 31.36
N LYS A 577 10.06 14.63 32.01
CA LYS A 577 10.74 15.84 31.51
C LYS A 577 11.81 15.58 30.46
N GLN A 578 12.25 14.33 30.29
CA GLN A 578 13.29 13.98 29.32
C GLN A 578 12.75 13.98 27.90
N ALA A 579 13.61 14.32 26.93
CA ALA A 579 13.26 14.17 25.52
C ALA A 579 13.18 12.68 25.17
N LEU A 580 12.05 12.28 24.61
CA LEU A 580 11.78 10.91 24.13
C LEU A 580 11.63 10.91 22.61
N SER A 581 12.00 9.80 21.97
CA SER A 581 11.69 9.58 20.55
C SER A 581 10.20 9.34 20.35
N GLU A 582 9.76 9.38 19.11
CA GLU A 582 8.43 8.94 18.72
C GLU A 582 8.18 7.48 19.16
N MET A 583 6.92 7.17 19.45
CA MET A 583 6.48 5.82 19.82
C MET A 583 6.14 5.01 18.58
N PRO A 584 6.68 3.79 18.42
CA PRO A 584 6.27 2.90 17.34
C PRO A 584 4.80 2.48 17.41
N ARG A 585 4.30 2.33 18.64
CA ARG A 585 2.93 1.91 18.97
C ARG A 585 2.51 2.54 20.29
N LEU A 586 1.24 2.81 20.43
CA LEU A 586 0.62 3.21 21.70
C LEU A 586 -0.61 2.33 21.91
N GLY A 587 -0.48 1.30 22.75
CA GLY A 587 -1.55 0.34 22.93
C GLY A 587 -1.32 -0.66 24.04
N MET A 588 -2.15 -1.67 24.04
CA MET A 588 -2.08 -2.83 24.90
C MET A 588 -2.15 -4.13 24.10
N ARG A 589 -1.61 -5.20 24.64
CA ARG A 589 -1.71 -6.54 24.08
C ARG A 589 -2.24 -7.53 25.09
N MET A 590 -2.87 -8.61 24.61
CA MET A 590 -3.25 -9.77 25.40
C MET A 590 -3.09 -11.06 24.59
N ILE A 591 -3.09 -12.21 25.25
CA ILE A 591 -3.03 -13.51 24.58
C ILE A 591 -4.29 -14.31 24.93
N LEU A 592 -4.98 -14.77 23.87
CA LEU A 592 -6.14 -15.64 23.97
C LEU A 592 -5.78 -17.07 23.55
N PRO A 593 -6.55 -18.08 23.96
CA PRO A 593 -6.50 -19.43 23.39
C PRO A 593 -6.78 -19.42 21.88
N ALA A 594 -6.08 -20.27 21.14
CA ALA A 594 -6.21 -20.33 19.68
C ALA A 594 -7.62 -20.72 19.20
N GLU A 595 -8.43 -21.35 20.04
CA GLU A 595 -9.81 -21.71 19.68
C GLU A 595 -10.70 -20.52 19.33
N TYR A 596 -10.36 -19.28 19.76
CA TYR A 596 -11.11 -18.06 19.48
C TYR A 596 -10.70 -17.39 18.14
N GLU A 597 -10.24 -18.16 17.18
CA GLU A 597 -9.65 -17.66 15.92
C GLU A 597 -10.63 -17.07 14.90
N MET A 598 -11.95 -17.25 15.09
CA MET A 598 -12.95 -16.66 14.21
C MET A 598 -13.08 -15.17 14.53
N MET A 599 -12.53 -14.36 13.67
CA MET A 599 -12.43 -12.90 13.83
C MET A 599 -13.50 -12.21 13.00
N SER A 600 -14.22 -11.26 13.60
CA SER A 600 -15.06 -10.28 12.90
C SER A 600 -14.77 -8.88 13.41
N TRP A 601 -14.78 -7.88 12.53
CA TRP A 601 -14.55 -6.50 12.95
C TRP A 601 -15.34 -5.51 12.10
N LEU A 602 -15.76 -4.41 12.74
CA LEU A 602 -16.28 -3.23 12.08
C LEU A 602 -15.18 -2.17 12.06
N GLY A 603 -14.56 -1.99 10.92
CA GLY A 603 -13.40 -1.13 10.73
C GLY A 603 -12.91 -1.15 9.30
N ARG A 604 -11.69 -0.64 9.05
CA ARG A 604 -11.12 -0.68 7.70
C ARG A 604 -10.66 -2.09 7.33
N GLY A 605 -10.89 -2.45 6.05
CA GLY A 605 -10.55 -3.76 5.51
C GLY A 605 -10.93 -3.93 4.05
N PRO A 606 -10.94 -5.20 3.54
CA PRO A 606 -10.55 -6.43 4.26
C PRO A 606 -9.04 -6.59 4.47
N GLN A 607 -8.20 -5.94 3.62
CA GLN A 607 -6.75 -5.99 3.71
C GLN A 607 -6.22 -5.16 4.86
N GLU A 608 -5.01 -5.53 5.35
CA GLU A 608 -4.31 -4.74 6.35
C GLU A 608 -4.08 -3.30 5.90
N ASN A 609 -4.09 -2.39 6.84
CA ASN A 609 -3.92 -0.97 6.59
C ASN A 609 -3.28 -0.28 7.80
N TYR A 610 -2.62 0.87 7.56
CA TYR A 610 -1.85 1.62 8.54
C TYR A 610 -2.18 3.11 8.43
N ALA A 611 -1.79 3.91 9.40
CA ALA A 611 -2.13 5.33 9.48
C ALA A 611 -1.84 6.10 8.18
N ASP A 612 -0.73 5.78 7.52
CA ASP A 612 -0.26 6.39 6.26
C ASP A 612 -0.64 5.60 5.00
N ARG A 613 -1.43 4.49 5.14
CA ARG A 613 -1.85 3.59 4.06
C ARG A 613 -3.20 2.98 4.37
N LYS A 614 -4.27 3.74 4.27
CA LYS A 614 -5.62 3.28 4.61
C LYS A 614 -6.74 3.78 3.68
N THR A 615 -6.39 4.58 2.68
CA THR A 615 -7.36 5.19 1.76
C THR A 615 -8.05 4.13 0.90
N GLY A 616 -7.33 3.07 0.54
CA GLY A 616 -7.83 1.93 -0.24
C GLY A 616 -8.60 0.88 0.57
N ALA A 617 -8.78 1.08 1.89
CA ALA A 617 -9.51 0.18 2.78
C ALA A 617 -10.78 0.89 3.29
N LEU A 618 -11.96 0.37 2.94
CA LEU A 618 -13.24 0.94 3.39
C LEU A 618 -13.62 0.44 4.77
N ILE A 619 -14.38 1.24 5.50
CA ILE A 619 -15.01 0.80 6.75
C ILE A 619 -16.18 -0.12 6.40
N GLY A 620 -16.19 -1.30 6.99
CA GLY A 620 -17.21 -2.32 6.77
C GLY A 620 -17.16 -3.40 7.84
N LEU A 621 -18.10 -4.31 7.79
CA LEU A 621 -18.09 -5.53 8.60
C LEU A 621 -17.37 -6.63 7.82
N TYR A 622 -16.25 -7.07 8.37
CA TYR A 622 -15.43 -8.12 7.78
C TYR A 622 -15.33 -9.34 8.69
N ASN A 623 -15.16 -10.51 8.08
CA ASN A 623 -15.01 -11.78 8.76
C ASN A 623 -13.86 -12.56 8.14
N ALA A 624 -13.01 -13.15 8.98
CA ALA A 624 -11.91 -14.01 8.58
C ALA A 624 -11.47 -14.85 9.77
N THR A 625 -10.56 -15.79 9.55
CA THR A 625 -9.75 -16.32 10.66
C THR A 625 -8.57 -15.41 10.93
N VAL A 626 -8.03 -15.44 12.15
CA VAL A 626 -6.82 -14.70 12.50
C VAL A 626 -5.66 -15.04 11.57
N TRP A 627 -5.53 -16.32 11.15
CA TRP A 627 -4.48 -16.76 10.25
C TRP A 627 -4.62 -16.18 8.82
N GLU A 628 -5.83 -16.02 8.31
CA GLU A 628 -6.07 -15.43 6.99
C GLU A 628 -5.69 -13.95 6.91
N GLN A 629 -5.59 -13.26 8.04
CA GLN A 629 -5.15 -11.86 8.09
C GLN A 629 -3.63 -11.72 8.06
N PHE A 630 -2.87 -12.78 8.36
CA PHE A 630 -1.42 -12.75 8.28
C PHE A 630 -0.94 -12.66 6.83
N HIS A 631 -0.28 -11.54 6.46
CA HIS A 631 0.40 -11.42 5.17
C HIS A 631 1.89 -11.80 5.32
N PRO A 632 2.36 -12.86 4.64
CA PRO A 632 3.71 -13.36 4.78
C PRO A 632 4.70 -12.56 3.90
N TYR A 633 5.01 -11.32 4.27
CA TYR A 633 6.05 -10.55 3.60
C TYR A 633 7.35 -11.35 3.48
N VAL A 634 8.19 -11.06 2.46
CA VAL A 634 9.41 -11.82 2.19
C VAL A 634 10.25 -11.96 3.45
N ARG A 635 10.63 -10.86 4.07
CA ARG A 635 11.15 -10.85 5.45
C ARG A 635 9.99 -10.77 6.44
N ALA A 636 10.03 -11.59 7.50
CA ALA A 636 9.07 -11.50 8.59
C ALA A 636 9.14 -10.12 9.27
N GLN A 637 7.99 -9.43 9.39
CA GLN A 637 7.86 -8.06 9.87
C GLN A 637 6.44 -7.76 10.34
N GLU A 638 6.16 -6.54 10.79
CA GLU A 638 4.82 -6.08 11.16
C GLU A 638 3.78 -6.36 10.05
N THR A 639 2.59 -6.82 10.44
CA THR A 639 1.53 -7.27 9.52
C THR A 639 0.16 -7.31 10.21
N ALA A 640 -0.90 -7.42 9.41
CA ALA A 640 -2.29 -7.67 9.81
C ALA A 640 -2.96 -6.54 10.62
N ASN A 641 -2.47 -5.31 10.55
CA ASN A 641 -3.11 -4.21 11.26
C ASN A 641 -4.35 -3.70 10.52
N HIS A 642 -5.38 -3.33 11.29
CA HIS A 642 -6.60 -2.67 10.81
C HIS A 642 -6.82 -1.37 11.58
N CYS A 643 -6.98 -0.26 10.86
CA CYS A 643 -7.26 1.06 11.41
C CYS A 643 -8.77 1.32 11.52
N ASP A 644 -9.10 2.35 12.28
CA ASP A 644 -10.46 2.87 12.41
C ASP A 644 -11.46 1.77 12.80
N VAL A 645 -11.05 0.85 13.68
CA VAL A 645 -11.89 -0.27 14.15
C VAL A 645 -12.78 0.21 15.31
N ARG A 646 -14.10 0.09 15.12
CA ARG A 646 -15.10 0.40 16.14
C ARG A 646 -15.17 -0.72 17.16
N TRP A 647 -15.18 -1.95 16.65
CA TRP A 647 -15.15 -3.15 17.47
C TRP A 647 -14.52 -4.34 16.72
N ILE A 648 -13.98 -5.28 17.50
CA ILE A 648 -13.51 -6.58 17.04
C ILE A 648 -14.04 -7.67 17.97
N ALA A 649 -14.51 -8.77 17.38
CA ALA A 649 -14.95 -9.96 18.11
C ALA A 649 -14.09 -11.16 17.69
N LEU A 650 -13.62 -11.91 18.67
CA LEU A 650 -12.91 -13.16 18.51
C LEU A 650 -13.74 -14.30 19.11
N ARG A 651 -14.11 -15.30 18.32
CA ARG A 651 -15.04 -16.37 18.70
C ARG A 651 -14.46 -17.75 18.44
N ASN A 652 -14.90 -18.71 19.27
CA ASN A 652 -14.65 -20.14 19.02
C ASN A 652 -15.73 -20.74 18.10
N ALA A 653 -15.60 -22.01 17.78
CA ALA A 653 -16.56 -22.74 16.95
C ALA A 653 -17.99 -22.82 17.55
N ALA A 654 -18.14 -22.65 18.87
CA ALA A 654 -19.44 -22.59 19.55
C ALA A 654 -20.08 -21.21 19.49
N GLY A 655 -19.38 -20.19 18.97
CA GLY A 655 -19.82 -18.80 18.91
C GLY A 655 -19.57 -17.99 20.19
N GLU A 656 -18.95 -18.59 21.22
CA GLU A 656 -18.54 -17.92 22.45
C GLU A 656 -17.22 -17.17 22.23
N GLY A 657 -16.97 -16.07 22.94
CA GLY A 657 -15.70 -15.35 22.77
C GLY A 657 -15.60 -14.03 23.51
N LEU A 658 -14.83 -13.12 22.92
CA LEU A 658 -14.53 -11.80 23.46
C LEU A 658 -14.85 -10.73 22.40
N LEU A 659 -15.57 -9.69 22.80
CA LEU A 659 -15.76 -8.44 22.06
C LEU A 659 -14.87 -7.37 22.67
N VAL A 660 -14.23 -6.60 21.81
CA VAL A 660 -13.49 -5.38 22.15
C VAL A 660 -14.13 -4.21 21.42
N THR A 661 -14.60 -3.21 22.13
CA THR A 661 -15.25 -2.01 21.57
C THR A 661 -14.44 -0.77 21.96
N GLY A 662 -14.02 0.05 21.00
CA GLY A 662 -13.32 1.32 21.28
C GLY A 662 -14.30 2.42 21.69
N GLU A 663 -13.92 3.30 22.62
CA GLU A 663 -14.61 4.58 22.82
C GLU A 663 -14.32 5.50 21.63
N ASP A 664 -13.07 5.51 21.15
CA ASP A 664 -12.64 6.05 19.87
C ASP A 664 -12.22 4.91 18.94
N PRO A 665 -12.19 5.11 17.62
CA PRO A 665 -11.73 4.07 16.70
C PRO A 665 -10.31 3.58 17.03
N LEU A 666 -10.15 2.27 17.11
CA LEU A 666 -8.91 1.59 17.48
C LEU A 666 -8.07 1.22 16.25
N SER A 667 -6.80 0.93 16.50
CA SER A 667 -5.93 0.17 15.62
C SER A 667 -5.74 -1.23 16.21
N VAL A 668 -6.06 -2.29 15.44
CA VAL A 668 -6.02 -3.66 15.98
C VAL A 668 -5.28 -4.60 15.04
N SER A 669 -4.56 -5.58 15.62
CA SER A 669 -3.99 -6.71 14.89
C SER A 669 -4.05 -7.98 15.74
N ALA A 670 -4.22 -9.12 15.07
CA ALA A 670 -4.24 -10.41 15.72
C ALA A 670 -3.37 -11.41 14.97
N TRP A 671 -2.56 -12.21 15.72
CA TRP A 671 -1.63 -13.18 15.15
C TRP A 671 -1.73 -14.53 15.87
N ASN A 672 -1.59 -15.65 15.13
CA ASN A 672 -1.44 -16.98 15.74
C ASN A 672 0.02 -17.30 16.10
N PHE A 673 0.81 -16.32 16.48
CA PHE A 673 2.21 -16.45 16.91
C PHE A 673 2.60 -15.22 17.76
N PRO A 674 3.64 -15.34 18.62
CA PRO A 674 4.13 -14.20 19.38
C PRO A 674 4.89 -13.22 18.50
N MET A 675 4.94 -11.97 18.93
CA MET A 675 5.61 -10.87 18.24
C MET A 675 7.08 -11.19 17.91
N GLU A 676 7.76 -11.94 18.76
CA GLU A 676 9.16 -12.34 18.61
C GLU A 676 9.41 -13.22 17.38
N ASP A 677 8.38 -13.86 16.83
CA ASP A 677 8.52 -14.68 15.63
C ASP A 677 8.72 -13.83 14.36
N ILE A 678 8.20 -12.62 14.36
CA ILE A 678 8.33 -11.67 13.25
C ILE A 678 9.25 -10.48 13.56
N GLU A 679 9.90 -10.48 14.75
CA GLU A 679 10.85 -9.45 15.14
C GLU A 679 12.14 -9.51 14.31
N TYR A 680 12.69 -8.34 13.97
CA TYR A 680 13.96 -8.23 13.26
C TYR A 680 15.13 -8.78 14.06
N ARG A 681 15.95 -9.60 13.40
CA ARG A 681 17.20 -10.16 13.95
C ARG A 681 18.36 -9.84 13.01
N PRO A 682 19.39 -9.12 13.48
CA PRO A 682 20.53 -8.71 12.64
C PRO A 682 21.38 -9.87 12.13
N SER A 683 21.32 -11.03 12.82
CA SER A 683 22.15 -12.20 12.47
C SER A 683 21.72 -12.84 11.15
N GLN A 684 22.66 -13.07 10.26
CA GLN A 684 22.42 -13.80 9.01
C GLN A 684 21.90 -15.23 9.23
N VAL A 685 22.30 -15.88 10.34
CA VAL A 685 21.92 -17.26 10.66
C VAL A 685 20.49 -17.36 11.21
N GLU A 686 19.96 -16.26 11.75
CA GLU A 686 18.64 -16.22 12.40
C GLU A 686 17.57 -15.52 11.55
N ARG A 687 17.83 -15.29 10.27
CA ARG A 687 16.88 -14.65 9.36
C ARG A 687 15.57 -15.40 9.31
N ARG A 688 14.49 -14.64 9.27
CA ARG A 688 13.14 -15.19 9.19
C ARG A 688 12.43 -14.68 7.98
N HIS A 689 11.90 -15.61 7.19
CA HIS A 689 11.01 -15.34 6.07
C HIS A 689 9.56 -15.40 6.55
N GLY A 690 8.72 -14.51 6.05
CA GLY A 690 7.30 -14.53 6.39
C GLY A 690 6.64 -15.86 6.06
N GLY A 691 6.96 -16.42 4.88
CA GLY A 691 6.47 -17.76 4.48
C GLY A 691 6.93 -18.92 5.36
N SER A 692 7.91 -18.72 6.25
CA SER A 692 8.39 -19.73 7.20
C SER A 692 7.72 -19.68 8.57
N ILE A 693 6.91 -18.65 8.85
CA ILE A 693 6.19 -18.53 10.11
C ILE A 693 5.17 -19.67 10.26
N LEU A 694 5.06 -20.19 11.45
CA LEU A 694 4.14 -21.28 11.78
C LEU A 694 3.02 -20.79 12.70
N LYS A 695 1.82 -21.26 12.44
CA LYS A 695 0.68 -21.10 13.34
C LYS A 695 0.96 -21.82 14.66
N LYS A 696 0.72 -21.14 15.77
CA LYS A 696 0.86 -21.65 17.14
C LYS A 696 -0.49 -21.66 17.86
N ASP A 697 -0.54 -22.32 19.01
CA ASP A 697 -1.76 -22.46 19.82
C ASP A 697 -2.03 -21.20 20.68
N ILE A 698 -1.96 -20.03 20.06
CA ILE A 698 -2.27 -18.74 20.69
C ILE A 698 -2.92 -17.80 19.70
N ILE A 699 -3.58 -16.77 20.23
CA ILE A 699 -3.89 -15.53 19.52
C ILE A 699 -3.27 -14.39 20.31
N TRP A 700 -2.27 -13.74 19.70
CA TRP A 700 -1.71 -12.49 20.16
C TRP A 700 -2.57 -11.34 19.62
N LEU A 701 -3.32 -10.67 20.49
CA LEU A 701 -4.21 -9.58 20.13
C LEU A 701 -3.61 -8.24 20.58
N ASN A 702 -3.36 -7.34 19.64
CA ASN A 702 -3.02 -5.95 19.92
C ASN A 702 -4.28 -5.08 19.83
N ILE A 703 -4.47 -4.24 20.85
CA ILE A 703 -5.58 -3.29 20.99
C ILE A 703 -4.95 -1.93 21.20
N ASP A 704 -4.74 -1.20 20.12
CA ASP A 704 -3.95 0.02 20.14
C ASP A 704 -4.85 1.25 19.96
N HIS A 705 -4.46 2.35 20.59
CA HIS A 705 -4.95 3.67 20.21
C HIS A 705 -4.44 4.01 18.80
N GLN A 706 -3.13 3.86 18.61
CA GLN A 706 -2.48 4.15 17.33
C GLN A 706 -1.25 3.26 17.13
N GLN A 707 -0.94 3.02 15.86
CA GLN A 707 0.35 2.54 15.40
C GLN A 707 0.91 3.55 14.39
N MET A 708 2.22 3.84 14.45
CA MET A 708 2.85 4.74 13.48
C MET A 708 2.77 4.17 12.07
N GLY A 709 2.84 5.05 11.07
CA GLY A 709 2.87 4.68 9.66
C GLY A 709 4.01 3.74 9.30
N VAL A 710 3.92 3.09 8.15
CA VAL A 710 4.94 2.14 7.65
C VAL A 710 6.00 2.80 6.77
N GLY A 711 5.76 4.05 6.32
CA GLY A 711 6.62 4.74 5.37
C GLY A 711 6.55 4.17 3.96
N GLY A 712 7.32 4.71 3.06
CA GLY A 712 7.26 4.26 1.66
C GLY A 712 8.05 5.11 0.68
N ASP A 713 8.65 6.21 1.11
CA ASP A 713 9.44 7.07 0.22
C ASP A 713 10.65 6.32 -0.34
N ASN A 714 11.43 5.67 0.53
CA ASN A 714 12.49 4.73 0.20
C ASN A 714 12.77 3.77 1.36
N THR A 715 13.63 2.76 1.14
CA THR A 715 14.01 1.77 2.15
C THR A 715 15.50 1.87 2.54
N TRP A 716 16.12 3.04 2.45
CA TRP A 716 17.53 3.28 2.83
C TRP A 716 17.73 4.56 3.64
N GLY A 717 16.78 4.88 4.53
CA GLY A 717 16.92 5.97 5.51
C GLY A 717 15.73 6.91 5.61
N ALA A 718 14.72 6.78 4.76
CA ALA A 718 13.48 7.54 4.89
C ALA A 718 12.75 7.18 6.16
N GLN A 719 12.48 8.17 6.99
CA GLN A 719 11.59 8.04 8.13
C GLN A 719 10.14 8.22 7.70
N VAL A 720 9.23 7.68 8.50
CA VAL A 720 7.80 7.95 8.41
C VAL A 720 7.56 9.47 8.49
N HIS A 721 6.63 9.99 7.69
CA HIS A 721 6.29 11.41 7.73
C HIS A 721 5.78 11.83 9.11
N PRO A 722 6.11 13.05 9.60
CA PRO A 722 5.79 13.49 10.97
C PRO A 722 4.32 13.34 11.33
N GLU A 723 3.40 13.57 10.39
CA GLU A 723 1.95 13.47 10.58
C GLU A 723 1.46 12.05 10.88
N TYR A 724 2.28 11.04 10.58
CA TYR A 724 1.99 9.62 10.82
C TYR A 724 2.85 9.01 11.94
N THR A 725 3.53 9.86 12.73
CA THR A 725 4.30 9.45 13.92
C THR A 725 3.51 9.71 15.20
N ILE A 726 3.83 8.98 16.27
CA ILE A 726 3.21 9.14 17.57
C ILE A 726 4.20 9.86 18.48
N THR A 727 3.98 11.15 18.71
CA THR A 727 4.82 11.94 19.61
C THR A 727 4.51 11.63 21.07
N PRO A 728 5.51 11.49 21.96
CA PRO A 728 5.28 11.23 23.38
C PRO A 728 4.80 12.51 24.09
N HIS A 729 3.47 12.64 24.24
CA HIS A 729 2.81 13.62 25.08
C HIS A 729 1.82 12.91 26.02
N GLU A 730 0.99 13.63 26.74
CA GLU A 730 -0.06 12.99 27.55
C GLU A 730 -1.07 12.31 26.62
N TRP A 731 -1.23 10.99 26.79
CA TRP A 731 -2.15 10.16 26.01
C TRP A 731 -3.16 9.47 26.93
N LYS A 732 -4.40 9.42 26.47
CA LYS A 732 -5.49 8.65 27.10
C LYS A 732 -6.30 7.99 26.00
N TYR A 733 -6.55 6.70 26.17
CA TYR A 733 -7.54 6.00 25.34
C TYR A 733 -8.23 4.92 26.13
N SER A 734 -9.41 4.53 25.70
CA SER A 734 -10.25 3.54 26.41
C SER A 734 -10.93 2.60 25.42
N PHE A 735 -11.14 1.39 25.90
CA PHE A 735 -11.92 0.37 25.19
C PHE A 735 -12.64 -0.52 26.22
N THR A 736 -13.68 -1.21 25.78
CA THR A 736 -14.44 -2.14 26.62
C THR A 736 -14.20 -3.58 26.18
N LEU A 737 -13.84 -4.44 27.11
CA LEU A 737 -13.84 -5.89 26.95
C LEU A 737 -15.20 -6.42 27.39
N GLN A 738 -15.84 -7.23 26.55
CA GLN A 738 -17.13 -7.85 26.87
C GLN A 738 -17.12 -9.32 26.46
N PRO A 739 -17.31 -10.26 27.38
CA PRO A 739 -17.54 -11.64 27.02
C PRO A 739 -18.77 -11.83 26.16
N LEU A 740 -18.69 -12.68 25.15
CA LEU A 740 -19.79 -13.01 24.23
C LEU A 740 -20.27 -14.45 24.46
N GLY A 741 -21.55 -14.62 24.61
CA GLY A 741 -22.22 -15.91 24.54
C GLY A 741 -22.47 -16.34 23.07
N ALA A 742 -22.79 -17.61 22.89
CA ALA A 742 -22.96 -18.21 21.55
C ALA A 742 -24.05 -17.56 20.67
N LYS A 743 -25.03 -16.89 21.27
CA LYS A 743 -26.17 -16.29 20.57
C LYS A 743 -26.09 -14.76 20.49
N ASP A 744 -25.07 -14.13 21.08
CA ASP A 744 -24.95 -12.68 21.12
C ASP A 744 -24.58 -12.14 19.74
N ASP A 745 -25.26 -11.11 19.26
CA ASP A 745 -24.84 -10.33 18.09
C ASP A 745 -23.77 -9.31 18.51
N ALA A 746 -22.58 -9.43 17.95
CA ALA A 746 -21.46 -8.56 18.33
C ALA A 746 -21.73 -7.09 18.03
N ALA A 747 -22.42 -6.77 16.94
CA ALA A 747 -22.77 -5.39 16.61
C ALA A 747 -23.79 -4.81 17.59
N GLU A 748 -24.80 -5.59 17.99
CA GLU A 748 -25.77 -5.16 19.01
C GLU A 748 -25.09 -4.97 20.37
N GLN A 749 -24.20 -5.88 20.75
CA GLN A 749 -23.44 -5.79 22.00
C GLN A 749 -22.50 -4.59 22.02
N ALA A 750 -21.87 -4.26 20.88
CA ALA A 750 -20.98 -3.11 20.76
C ALA A 750 -21.67 -1.75 20.96
N HIS A 751 -22.99 -1.67 20.76
CA HIS A 751 -23.77 -0.46 21.00
C HIS A 751 -24.23 -0.30 22.46
N GLN A 752 -23.97 -1.28 23.32
CA GLN A 752 -24.35 -1.18 24.72
C GLN A 752 -23.44 -0.20 25.45
N CYS A 753 -24.03 0.71 26.21
CA CYS A 753 -23.32 1.64 27.08
C CYS A 753 -23.31 1.07 28.51
N TRP A 754 -22.13 0.68 28.98
CA TRP A 754 -21.94 0.06 30.29
C TRP A 754 -21.48 1.04 31.36
N PHE A 755 -20.93 2.19 31.00
CA PHE A 755 -20.25 3.14 31.87
C PHE A 755 -20.67 4.58 31.64
#